data_c74f951ed5de16092e2eeea85ef36216
#
_entry.id   c74f951ed5de16092e2eeea85ef36216
#
_cell.length_a   1.000
_cell.length_b   1.000
_cell.length_c   1.000
_cell.angle_alpha   90.00
_cell.angle_beta   90.00
_cell.angle_gamma   90.00
#
_symmetry.space_group_name_H-M   'P 1'
#
loop_
_entity.id
_entity.type
_entity.pdbx_description
1 polymer ?
#
loop_
_entity_poly.entity_id
_entity_poly.type
_entity_poly.pdbx_seq_one_letter_code
_entity_poly.pdbx_strand_id
1 'polypeptide(L)'
;MSFFEKSLGTLELPAVLEMLSAQAVGETAKERALALTPSGEIHEVQHRLEETTAAKTMMTVRGSPSFSGVRDVRPSLARADLGGALNTRELLDISRVLQCARLVKGYLADDSVGRTCIDHLFSALRANKFLEEKISTSIVGEDEIADGASPELATIRRQMRAAAARARDALQKILSSPSYARALQEPIITMRSDRYVVPVKADHKGAVPGLVHDISATGQTLFVEPMAAVKANNELRELAAREKLEIERILAELSADCAEHREDISSDFELLVRLDLIFAKAKLSYKLDCQEASLEGKGIVLRRARHPLLDQAKAVPIDVELGDSFDTLVITGPNTGGKTVSLKTIGLLAAMNQCGLHIPASDGSNLPVFSHILADIGDEQSIEQNLSTFSAHMTNIVNILAECDDSSLLLFDELGAGTDPTEGAALAIAIIEHARKLGAMIAATTHYAELKVYATNEPGVQNASCEFDVETLRPTYHLLVGIPGKSNAFAISRRLGLGEAIIEDAKKRVSTESASFEATIEKLEQTRLLLEKDRSEAAKKLRQAEENAKKAAFLKAELEVRLEKADLRSKREAERIISEARETAEATFRELDDMRRRANEEEDTQRINEARSQLRRRLNQKEGELRQESAPLPAPEQTSSRPAAAGDTVQLKSMGMKAEVVSVNTDGSLNLRAGIMNLTARQEEVVVLEGVAAKTKKSAAASSASLRAAPVASEIDLRGMESIEAVLAAERYIDNAVMGRLKTVTIIHGKGTGALRSAVQDMLRRNKSVKSFRLGRFGEGESGVTVVELK
;
A
#
# COMPACT_ATOMS: atom_id res chain seq x y z
N MET A 1 11.14 31.07 -13.40
CA MET A 1 11.10 29.59 -13.37
C MET A 1 12.49 29.10 -13.76
N SER A 2 13.17 28.38 -12.88
CA SER A 2 14.48 27.81 -13.19
C SER A 2 14.34 26.75 -14.30
N PHE A 3 15.43 26.43 -15.00
CA PHE A 3 15.36 25.36 -16.00
C PHE A 3 15.04 24.01 -15.34
N PHE A 4 15.50 23.82 -14.11
CA PHE A 4 15.14 22.66 -13.30
C PHE A 4 13.61 22.51 -13.11
N GLU A 5 12.90 23.59 -12.73
CA GLU A 5 11.43 23.56 -12.61
C GLU A 5 10.73 23.23 -13.94
N LYS A 6 11.23 23.76 -15.06
CA LYS A 6 10.76 23.41 -16.42
C LYS A 6 10.95 21.90 -16.67
N SER A 7 12.10 21.37 -16.33
CA SER A 7 12.44 19.95 -16.50
C SER A 7 11.51 19.03 -15.71
N LEU A 8 11.16 19.39 -14.47
CA LEU A 8 10.19 18.63 -13.67
C LEU A 8 8.79 18.60 -14.33
N GLY A 9 8.38 19.68 -14.96
CA GLY A 9 7.14 19.74 -15.76
C GLY A 9 7.21 18.80 -16.98
N THR A 10 8.32 18.83 -17.71
CA THR A 10 8.58 17.96 -18.88
C THR A 10 8.60 16.48 -18.49
N LEU A 11 9.11 16.15 -17.32
CA LEU A 11 9.12 14.80 -16.73
C LEU A 11 7.76 14.39 -16.16
N GLU A 12 6.74 15.23 -16.20
CA GLU A 12 5.39 14.95 -15.74
C GLU A 12 5.27 14.72 -14.21
N LEU A 13 6.23 15.25 -13.41
CA LEU A 13 6.13 15.20 -11.95
C LEU A 13 4.81 15.80 -11.42
N PRO A 14 4.29 16.93 -11.94
CA PRO A 14 3.01 17.48 -11.48
C PRO A 14 1.85 16.47 -11.58
N ALA A 15 1.80 15.64 -12.62
CA ALA A 15 0.75 14.61 -12.74
C ALA A 15 0.87 13.53 -11.65
N VAL A 16 2.10 13.17 -11.23
CA VAL A 16 2.30 12.27 -10.08
C VAL A 16 1.88 12.92 -8.77
N LEU A 17 2.17 14.23 -8.60
CA LEU A 17 1.75 14.99 -7.44
C LEU A 17 0.22 15.14 -7.37
N GLU A 18 -0.48 15.24 -8.50
CA GLU A 18 -1.93 15.17 -8.57
C GLU A 18 -2.45 13.78 -8.11
N MET A 19 -1.78 12.71 -8.53
CA MET A 19 -2.11 11.37 -8.04
C MET A 19 -1.90 11.23 -6.54
N LEU A 20 -0.85 11.85 -5.98
CA LEU A 20 -0.58 11.91 -4.54
C LEU A 20 -1.65 12.74 -3.83
N SER A 21 -1.96 13.94 -4.31
CA SER A 21 -3.01 14.82 -3.78
C SER A 21 -4.36 14.10 -3.70
N ALA A 22 -4.67 13.27 -4.70
CA ALA A 22 -5.87 12.45 -4.69
C ALA A 22 -5.91 11.37 -3.58
N GLN A 23 -4.77 11.02 -2.96
CA GLN A 23 -4.70 10.09 -1.82
C GLN A 23 -4.84 10.81 -0.48
N ALA A 24 -4.54 12.11 -0.40
CA ALA A 24 -4.72 12.92 0.79
C ALA A 24 -6.21 13.23 1.02
N VAL A 25 -6.59 13.35 2.29
CA VAL A 25 -7.97 13.58 2.71
C VAL A 25 -8.23 15.07 2.94
N GLY A 26 -7.38 15.74 3.71
CA GLY A 26 -7.50 17.15 4.04
C GLY A 26 -7.11 18.08 2.88
N GLU A 27 -7.82 19.19 2.67
CA GLU A 27 -7.51 20.13 1.58
C GLU A 27 -6.08 20.70 1.70
N THR A 28 -5.66 21.10 2.89
CA THR A 28 -4.29 21.59 3.13
C THR A 28 -3.23 20.54 2.85
N ALA A 29 -3.51 19.24 3.15
CA ALA A 29 -2.61 18.14 2.80
C ALA A 29 -2.53 17.93 1.28
N LYS A 30 -3.63 18.10 0.56
CA LYS A 30 -3.67 18.08 -0.92
C LYS A 30 -2.84 19.21 -1.52
N GLU A 31 -2.98 20.41 -0.99
CA GLU A 31 -2.19 21.57 -1.42
C GLU A 31 -0.70 21.34 -1.19
N ARG A 32 -0.32 20.80 -0.01
CA ARG A 32 1.06 20.43 0.28
C ARG A 32 1.59 19.31 -0.61
N ALA A 33 0.75 18.34 -0.98
CA ALA A 33 1.10 17.31 -1.93
C ALA A 33 1.46 17.87 -3.30
N LEU A 34 0.67 18.84 -3.79
CA LEU A 34 0.91 19.53 -5.07
C LEU A 34 2.14 20.45 -5.03
N ALA A 35 2.47 20.98 -3.86
CA ALA A 35 3.60 21.86 -3.64
C ALA A 35 4.92 21.13 -3.33
N LEU A 36 4.94 19.78 -3.34
CA LEU A 36 6.17 19.02 -3.09
C LEU A 36 7.19 19.27 -4.20
N THR A 37 8.43 19.51 -3.76
CA THR A 37 9.58 19.66 -4.66
C THR A 37 10.65 18.62 -4.30
N PRO A 38 11.40 18.11 -5.29
CA PRO A 38 12.56 17.28 -5.05
C PRO A 38 13.60 18.03 -4.19
N SER A 39 14.19 17.36 -3.20
CA SER A 39 15.28 17.91 -2.40
C SER A 39 16.62 17.37 -2.91
N GLY A 40 17.63 18.25 -2.99
CA GLY A 40 19.02 17.86 -3.28
C GLY A 40 19.79 17.41 -2.01
N GLU A 41 19.19 17.45 -0.82
CA GLU A 41 19.83 17.09 0.44
C GLU A 41 19.56 15.63 0.80
N ILE A 42 20.60 14.79 0.80
CA ILE A 42 20.49 13.34 1.01
C ILE A 42 19.80 12.99 2.34
N HIS A 43 20.11 13.70 3.42
CA HIS A 43 19.51 13.44 4.72
C HIS A 43 18.02 13.76 4.76
N GLU A 44 17.59 14.79 4.03
CA GLU A 44 16.18 15.15 3.92
C GLU A 44 15.42 14.12 3.09
N VAL A 45 15.98 13.70 1.95
CA VAL A 45 15.40 12.66 1.10
C VAL A 45 15.26 11.35 1.87
N GLN A 46 16.31 10.92 2.57
CA GLN A 46 16.30 9.73 3.40
C GLN A 46 15.21 9.79 4.46
N HIS A 47 15.12 10.90 5.19
CA HIS A 47 14.10 11.09 6.21
C HIS A 47 12.68 11.03 5.64
N ARG A 48 12.45 11.69 4.49
CA ARG A 48 11.16 11.65 3.79
C ARG A 48 10.77 10.24 3.33
N LEU A 49 11.73 9.43 2.86
CA LEU A 49 11.53 8.03 2.47
C LEU A 49 11.23 7.14 3.68
N GLU A 50 12.00 7.31 4.76
CA GLU A 50 11.78 6.60 6.03
C GLU A 50 10.37 6.86 6.60
N GLU A 51 9.89 8.13 6.55
CA GLU A 51 8.51 8.47 6.92
C GLU A 51 7.48 7.70 6.08
N THR A 52 7.71 7.61 4.76
CA THR A 52 6.81 6.90 3.84
C THR A 52 6.81 5.40 4.10
N THR A 53 7.99 4.80 4.33
CA THR A 53 8.16 3.38 4.67
C THR A 53 7.55 3.06 6.03
N ALA A 54 7.71 3.92 7.02
CA ALA A 54 7.09 3.78 8.33
C ALA A 54 5.55 3.76 8.22
N ALA A 55 4.98 4.71 7.49
CA ALA A 55 3.54 4.76 7.27
C ALA A 55 3.05 3.52 6.49
N LYS A 56 3.78 3.09 5.46
CA LYS A 56 3.47 1.88 4.69
C LYS A 56 3.46 0.64 5.58
N THR A 57 4.43 0.49 6.47
CA THR A 57 4.53 -0.61 7.43
C THR A 57 3.37 -0.56 8.44
N MET A 58 3.10 0.61 9.01
CA MET A 58 1.97 0.79 9.93
C MET A 58 0.64 0.43 9.27
N MET A 59 0.43 0.85 8.03
CA MET A 59 -0.79 0.55 7.28
C MET A 59 -0.97 -0.95 7.02
N THR A 60 0.11 -1.70 6.82
CA THR A 60 0.05 -3.16 6.62
C THR A 60 -0.50 -3.88 7.84
N VAL A 61 -0.18 -3.40 9.04
CA VAL A 61 -0.57 -4.05 10.32
C VAL A 61 -1.89 -3.52 10.86
N ARG A 62 -2.11 -2.18 10.80
CA ARG A 62 -3.22 -1.49 11.47
C ARG A 62 -4.23 -0.84 10.52
N GLY A 63 -3.97 -0.85 9.21
CA GLY A 63 -4.70 -0.06 8.23
C GLY A 63 -4.38 1.44 8.31
N SER A 64 -5.04 2.26 7.49
CA SER A 64 -4.83 3.70 7.45
C SER A 64 -5.60 4.41 8.58
N PRO A 65 -5.00 5.38 9.30
CA PRO A 65 -5.77 6.28 10.15
C PRO A 65 -6.70 7.14 9.29
N SER A 66 -7.78 7.65 9.89
CA SER A 66 -8.69 8.57 9.20
C SER A 66 -8.36 10.02 9.54
N PHE A 67 -8.27 10.85 8.50
CA PHE A 67 -8.06 12.30 8.59
C PHE A 67 -9.31 13.07 8.12
N SER A 68 -10.48 12.41 8.12
CA SER A 68 -11.72 12.98 7.60
C SER A 68 -12.19 14.18 8.40
N GLY A 69 -12.63 15.23 7.72
CA GLY A 69 -13.21 16.42 8.33
C GLY A 69 -12.22 17.44 8.86
N VAL A 70 -10.90 17.22 8.70
CA VAL A 70 -9.87 18.20 9.05
C VAL A 70 -9.89 19.35 8.05
N ARG A 71 -10.15 20.57 8.55
CA ARG A 71 -10.12 21.84 7.82
C ARG A 71 -9.17 22.81 8.47
N ASP A 72 -8.71 23.82 7.73
CA ASP A 72 -7.87 24.88 8.32
C ASP A 72 -8.66 25.76 9.27
N VAL A 73 -8.39 25.59 10.57
CA VAL A 73 -9.03 26.32 11.66
C VAL A 73 -8.21 27.49 12.16
N ARG A 74 -6.97 27.66 11.70
CA ARG A 74 -6.04 28.69 12.17
C ARG A 74 -6.57 30.13 11.99
N PRO A 75 -7.23 30.49 10.86
CA PRO A 75 -7.81 31.82 10.72
C PRO A 75 -8.92 32.09 11.75
N SER A 76 -9.77 31.09 12.01
CA SER A 76 -10.83 31.17 13.01
C SER A 76 -10.25 31.29 14.42
N LEU A 77 -9.25 30.50 14.76
CA LEU A 77 -8.55 30.59 16.04
C LEU A 77 -7.85 31.94 16.24
N ALA A 78 -7.23 32.49 15.20
CA ALA A 78 -6.63 33.83 15.26
C ALA A 78 -7.67 34.93 15.52
N ARG A 79 -8.88 34.79 14.94
CA ARG A 79 -9.97 35.71 15.20
C ARG A 79 -10.53 35.61 16.63
N ALA A 80 -10.67 34.37 17.12
CA ALA A 80 -11.10 34.10 18.50
C ALA A 80 -10.12 34.67 19.52
N ASP A 81 -8.84 34.58 19.28
CA ASP A 81 -7.75 35.11 20.12
C ASP A 81 -7.81 36.65 20.23
N LEU A 82 -8.30 37.32 19.19
CA LEU A 82 -8.58 38.74 19.18
C LEU A 82 -9.94 39.11 19.81
N GLY A 83 -10.63 38.16 20.45
CA GLY A 83 -11.93 38.35 21.08
C GLY A 83 -13.13 38.29 20.14
N GLY A 84 -12.95 37.85 18.89
CA GLY A 84 -14.03 37.65 17.92
C GLY A 84 -14.79 36.35 18.18
N ALA A 85 -16.14 36.44 18.19
CA ALA A 85 -16.98 35.23 18.27
C ALA A 85 -16.92 34.43 16.96
N LEU A 86 -16.80 33.10 17.11
CA LEU A 86 -16.87 32.13 16.03
C LEU A 86 -18.33 31.71 15.78
N ASN A 87 -18.63 31.35 14.54
CA ASN A 87 -19.92 30.78 14.24
C ASN A 87 -19.97 29.28 14.51
N THR A 88 -21.15 28.70 14.43
CA THR A 88 -21.37 27.26 14.68
C THR A 88 -20.55 26.36 13.79
N ARG A 89 -20.38 26.68 12.50
CA ARG A 89 -19.60 25.90 11.54
C ARG A 89 -18.10 25.89 11.90
N GLU A 90 -17.54 27.04 12.24
CA GLU A 90 -16.13 27.18 12.62
C GLU A 90 -15.82 26.41 13.91
N LEU A 91 -16.72 26.45 14.89
CA LEU A 91 -16.61 25.68 16.14
C LEU A 91 -16.71 24.18 15.87
N LEU A 92 -17.61 23.75 14.98
CA LEU A 92 -17.70 22.35 14.58
C LEU A 92 -16.43 21.90 13.83
N ASP A 93 -15.84 22.74 12.99
CA ASP A 93 -14.58 22.41 12.31
C ASP A 93 -13.43 22.28 13.33
N ILE A 94 -13.38 23.12 14.37
CA ILE A 94 -12.42 22.98 15.49
C ILE A 94 -12.68 21.66 16.25
N SER A 95 -13.93 21.34 16.56
CA SER A 95 -14.29 20.09 17.24
C SER A 95 -13.86 18.87 16.43
N ARG A 96 -14.00 18.92 15.09
CA ARG A 96 -13.53 17.84 14.20
C ARG A 96 -12.01 17.68 14.21
N VAL A 97 -11.25 18.78 14.28
CA VAL A 97 -9.78 18.74 14.42
C VAL A 97 -9.40 18.06 15.73
N LEU A 98 -10.03 18.46 16.86
CA LEU A 98 -9.79 17.84 18.17
C LEU A 98 -10.15 16.35 18.19
N GLN A 99 -11.28 15.99 17.62
CA GLN A 99 -11.72 14.60 17.47
C GLN A 99 -10.72 13.77 16.67
N CYS A 100 -10.30 14.31 15.50
CA CYS A 100 -9.32 13.64 14.64
C CYS A 100 -7.98 13.46 15.38
N ALA A 101 -7.49 14.49 16.08
CA ALA A 101 -6.26 14.43 16.86
C ALA A 101 -6.34 13.33 17.94
N ARG A 102 -7.45 13.23 18.66
CA ARG A 102 -7.68 12.18 19.65
C ARG A 102 -7.68 10.76 19.03
N LEU A 103 -8.37 10.59 17.90
CA LEU A 103 -8.47 9.29 17.22
C LEU A 103 -7.12 8.88 16.62
N VAL A 104 -6.42 9.81 15.98
CA VAL A 104 -5.10 9.58 15.40
C VAL A 104 -4.06 9.30 16.48
N LYS A 105 -4.09 10.02 17.60
CA LYS A 105 -3.23 9.71 18.77
C LYS A 105 -3.47 8.29 19.29
N GLY A 106 -4.72 7.83 19.31
CA GLY A 106 -5.09 6.48 19.72
C GLY A 106 -4.63 5.38 18.76
N TYR A 107 -4.22 5.75 17.54
CA TYR A 107 -3.74 4.79 16.54
C TYR A 107 -2.48 4.04 16.98
N LEU A 108 -1.63 4.63 17.84
CA LEU A 108 -0.43 3.99 18.41
C LEU A 108 -0.68 3.16 19.68
N ALA A 109 -1.87 3.14 20.23
CA ALA A 109 -2.16 2.53 21.54
C ALA A 109 -1.91 1.00 21.61
N ASP A 110 -1.67 0.36 20.47
CA ASP A 110 -1.38 -1.07 20.37
C ASP A 110 0.09 -1.30 19.97
N ASP A 111 0.87 -2.02 20.80
CA ASP A 111 2.31 -2.32 20.59
C ASP A 111 2.60 -3.34 19.47
N SER A 112 1.66 -3.57 18.56
CA SER A 112 1.79 -4.57 17.50
C SER A 112 2.82 -4.22 16.40
N VAL A 113 3.24 -2.95 16.30
CA VAL A 113 4.30 -2.47 15.39
C VAL A 113 5.47 -2.00 16.24
N GLY A 114 6.69 -2.36 15.88
CA GLY A 114 7.89 -1.80 16.48
C GLY A 114 7.93 -0.27 16.32
N ARG A 115 8.74 0.41 17.11
CA ARG A 115 8.89 1.87 17.03
C ARG A 115 9.33 2.30 15.65
N THR A 116 8.68 3.36 15.13
CA THR A 116 8.97 3.94 13.82
C THR A 116 9.43 5.39 13.94
N CYS A 117 10.00 5.93 12.86
CA CYS A 117 10.49 7.32 12.85
C CYS A 117 9.37 8.36 13.02
N ILE A 118 8.10 8.02 12.68
CA ILE A 118 6.95 8.93 12.76
C ILE A 118 6.15 8.83 14.07
N ASP A 119 6.49 7.95 15.00
CA ASP A 119 5.76 7.78 16.27
C ASP A 119 5.72 9.07 17.09
N HIS A 120 6.77 9.88 17.01
CA HIS A 120 6.85 11.16 17.70
C HIS A 120 5.76 12.14 17.26
N LEU A 121 5.32 12.09 15.98
CA LEU A 121 4.25 12.94 15.44
C LEU A 121 2.91 12.62 16.10
N PHE A 122 2.61 11.33 16.29
CA PHE A 122 1.39 10.91 16.97
C PHE A 122 1.42 11.25 18.46
N SER A 123 2.58 11.05 19.10
CA SER A 123 2.76 11.34 20.53
C SER A 123 2.63 12.82 20.83
N ALA A 124 3.03 13.69 19.90
CA ALA A 124 2.97 15.14 20.02
C ALA A 124 1.54 15.70 19.96
N LEU A 125 0.56 14.96 19.43
CA LEU A 125 -0.84 15.37 19.37
C LEU A 125 -1.40 15.58 20.79
N ARG A 126 -2.12 16.68 21.00
CA ARG A 126 -2.69 17.12 22.30
C ARG A 126 -4.20 16.98 22.28
N ALA A 127 -4.71 15.78 22.59
CA ALA A 127 -6.16 15.56 22.61
C ALA A 127 -6.83 16.33 23.75
N ASN A 128 -7.73 17.25 23.42
CA ASN A 128 -8.57 17.96 24.38
C ASN A 128 -10.02 17.47 24.25
N LYS A 129 -10.30 16.32 24.88
CA LYS A 129 -11.62 15.69 24.86
C LYS A 129 -12.70 16.58 25.50
N PHE A 130 -12.34 17.34 26.53
CA PHE A 130 -13.30 18.21 27.22
C PHE A 130 -13.82 19.31 26.29
N LEU A 131 -12.94 19.99 25.57
CA LEU A 131 -13.35 21.03 24.62
C LEU A 131 -14.10 20.41 23.41
N GLU A 132 -13.63 19.27 22.89
CA GLU A 132 -14.32 18.51 21.85
C GLU A 132 -15.77 18.21 22.23
N GLU A 133 -16.00 17.64 23.42
CA GLU A 133 -17.33 17.29 23.93
C GLU A 133 -18.17 18.55 24.21
N LYS A 134 -17.59 19.61 24.81
CA LYS A 134 -18.29 20.87 25.10
C LYS A 134 -18.86 21.47 23.82
N ILE A 135 -18.07 21.52 22.73
CA ILE A 135 -18.55 22.04 21.45
C ILE A 135 -19.59 21.11 20.82
N SER A 136 -19.31 19.81 20.73
CA SER A 136 -20.18 18.87 20.02
C SER A 136 -21.52 18.64 20.72
N THR A 137 -21.58 18.79 22.05
CA THR A 137 -22.86 18.73 22.80
C THR A 137 -23.64 20.02 22.75
N SER A 138 -22.96 21.17 22.57
CA SER A 138 -23.60 22.48 22.44
C SER A 138 -24.11 22.77 21.05
N ILE A 139 -23.44 22.24 19.99
CA ILE A 139 -23.77 22.52 18.58
C ILE A 139 -24.11 21.19 17.89
N VAL A 140 -25.36 21.04 17.46
CA VAL A 140 -25.87 19.82 16.82
C VAL A 140 -25.70 19.86 15.29
N GLY A 141 -25.69 21.04 14.70
CA GLY A 141 -25.59 21.26 13.26
C GLY A 141 -25.06 22.65 12.91
N GLU A 142 -24.84 22.90 11.62
CA GLU A 142 -24.25 24.17 11.14
C GLU A 142 -25.04 25.42 11.57
N ASP A 143 -26.36 25.28 11.71
CA ASP A 143 -27.27 26.38 12.10
C ASP A 143 -28.06 26.06 13.38
N GLU A 144 -27.70 24.99 14.13
CA GLU A 144 -28.48 24.54 15.23
C GLU A 144 -27.64 24.36 16.52
N ILE A 145 -28.06 25.10 17.56
CA ILE A 145 -27.53 24.97 18.91
C ILE A 145 -28.47 24.10 19.75
N ALA A 146 -27.92 23.16 20.49
CA ALA A 146 -28.67 22.22 21.33
C ALA A 146 -29.46 22.97 22.42
N ASP A 147 -30.65 22.49 22.75
CA ASP A 147 -31.41 23.01 23.88
C ASP A 147 -30.62 22.94 25.21
N GLY A 148 -29.79 21.88 25.34
CA GLY A 148 -28.94 21.66 26.49
C GLY A 148 -27.63 22.44 26.51
N ALA A 149 -27.30 23.26 25.52
CA ALA A 149 -26.09 24.05 25.45
C ALA A 149 -25.94 25.02 26.65
N SER A 150 -27.05 25.51 27.19
CA SER A 150 -27.09 26.16 28.49
C SER A 150 -28.45 25.91 29.20
N PRO A 151 -28.47 25.96 30.57
CA PRO A 151 -29.72 25.85 31.33
C PRO A 151 -30.70 26.98 31.00
N GLU A 152 -30.17 28.19 30.68
CA GLU A 152 -30.95 29.37 30.29
C GLU A 152 -31.59 29.15 28.91
N LEU A 153 -30.87 28.73 27.91
CA LEU A 153 -31.41 28.44 26.55
C LEU A 153 -32.52 27.39 26.62
N ALA A 154 -32.32 26.32 27.38
CA ALA A 154 -33.34 25.29 27.57
C ALA A 154 -34.62 25.87 28.21
N THR A 155 -34.46 26.81 29.13
CA THR A 155 -35.61 27.48 29.81
C THR A 155 -36.32 28.42 28.84
N ILE A 156 -35.58 29.24 28.07
CA ILE A 156 -36.12 30.14 27.06
C ILE A 156 -36.92 29.35 26.01
N ARG A 157 -36.35 28.32 25.43
CA ARG A 157 -37.00 27.50 24.40
C ARG A 157 -38.22 26.76 24.93
N ARG A 158 -38.21 26.33 26.20
CA ARG A 158 -39.39 25.73 26.85
C ARG A 158 -40.49 26.79 26.99
N GLN A 159 -40.18 28.04 27.40
CA GLN A 159 -41.10 29.14 27.51
C GLN A 159 -41.63 29.55 26.14
N MET A 160 -40.82 29.57 25.08
CA MET A 160 -41.22 29.81 23.71
C MET A 160 -42.25 28.79 23.22
N ARG A 161 -41.98 27.49 23.46
CA ARG A 161 -42.95 26.41 23.14
C ARG A 161 -44.27 26.60 23.87
N ALA A 162 -44.22 26.94 25.14
CA ALA A 162 -45.43 27.21 25.93
C ALA A 162 -46.21 28.45 25.44
N ALA A 163 -45.49 29.55 25.09
CA ALA A 163 -46.11 30.74 24.56
C ALA A 163 -46.72 30.50 23.15
N ALA A 164 -45.98 29.74 22.29
CA ALA A 164 -46.49 29.33 20.99
C ALA A 164 -47.75 28.46 21.09
N ALA A 165 -47.83 27.54 22.04
CA ALA A 165 -49.00 26.76 22.29
C ALA A 165 -50.17 27.65 22.71
N ARG A 166 -49.94 28.57 23.66
CA ARG A 166 -50.99 29.53 24.07
C ARG A 166 -51.47 30.37 22.91
N ALA A 167 -50.61 30.89 22.05
CA ALA A 167 -50.99 31.65 20.86
C ALA A 167 -51.86 30.81 19.91
N ARG A 168 -51.43 29.56 19.63
CA ARG A 168 -52.17 28.66 18.76
C ARG A 168 -53.55 28.30 19.34
N ASP A 169 -53.62 28.01 20.63
CA ASP A 169 -54.89 27.69 21.31
C ASP A 169 -55.85 28.86 21.28
N ALA A 170 -55.33 30.11 21.46
CA ALA A 170 -56.15 31.33 21.35
C ALA A 170 -56.70 31.50 19.93
N LEU A 171 -55.85 31.28 18.91
CA LEU A 171 -56.27 31.36 17.51
C LEU A 171 -57.19 30.19 17.10
N GLN A 172 -56.96 28.97 17.60
CA GLN A 172 -57.84 27.85 17.32
C GLN A 172 -59.26 28.05 17.84
N LYS A 173 -59.39 28.72 19.01
CA LYS A 173 -60.72 29.15 19.51
C LYS A 173 -61.41 30.09 18.59
N ILE A 174 -60.70 31.02 17.93
CA ILE A 174 -61.26 31.94 16.94
C ILE A 174 -61.65 31.19 15.67
N LEU A 175 -60.82 30.30 15.17
CA LEU A 175 -61.11 29.50 13.98
C LEU A 175 -62.30 28.59 14.13
N SER A 176 -62.51 28.05 15.35
CA SER A 176 -63.66 27.18 15.67
C SER A 176 -64.92 27.93 16.02
N SER A 177 -64.88 29.25 16.21
CA SER A 177 -66.03 30.07 16.57
C SER A 177 -66.94 30.36 15.36
N PRO A 178 -68.23 30.01 15.39
CA PRO A 178 -69.17 30.31 14.30
C PRO A 178 -69.29 31.77 13.96
N SER A 179 -69.04 32.70 14.95
CA SER A 179 -69.13 34.12 14.77
C SER A 179 -68.09 34.71 13.85
N TYR A 180 -66.87 34.06 13.74
CA TYR A 180 -65.80 34.54 12.90
C TYR A 180 -65.65 33.75 11.55
N ALA A 181 -66.40 32.64 11.40
CA ALA A 181 -66.30 31.78 10.24
C ALA A 181 -66.51 32.48 8.88
N ARG A 182 -67.42 33.52 8.83
CA ARG A 182 -67.71 34.27 7.61
C ARG A 182 -66.64 35.31 7.28
N ALA A 183 -65.93 35.80 8.29
CA ALA A 183 -64.89 36.83 8.15
C ALA A 183 -63.54 36.25 7.76
N LEU A 184 -63.26 34.97 8.08
CA LEU A 184 -62.03 34.32 7.72
C LEU A 184 -61.97 34.02 6.22
N GLN A 185 -60.83 34.24 5.60
CA GLN A 185 -60.55 33.85 4.21
C GLN A 185 -60.34 32.32 4.13
N GLU A 186 -59.59 31.78 5.05
CA GLU A 186 -59.32 30.36 5.24
C GLU A 186 -59.26 30.07 6.76
N PRO A 187 -59.72 28.92 7.25
CA PRO A 187 -59.64 28.59 8.68
C PRO A 187 -58.25 28.00 9.04
N ILE A 188 -57.18 28.75 8.80
CA ILE A 188 -55.82 28.35 9.09
C ILE A 188 -55.10 29.36 9.98
N ILE A 189 -54.12 28.87 10.75
CA ILE A 189 -53.16 29.69 11.46
C ILE A 189 -51.94 29.83 10.57
N THR A 190 -51.45 31.03 10.37
CA THR A 190 -50.22 31.30 9.62
C THR A 190 -49.30 32.21 10.43
N MET A 191 -48.07 32.34 9.99
CA MET A 191 -47.09 33.29 10.56
C MET A 191 -46.83 34.44 9.56
N ARG A 192 -46.80 35.64 10.09
CA ARG A 192 -46.39 36.85 9.37
C ARG A 192 -45.59 37.73 10.33
N SER A 193 -44.40 38.16 9.89
CA SER A 193 -43.52 39.00 10.69
C SER A 193 -43.27 38.41 12.10
N ASP A 194 -43.04 37.10 12.15
CA ASP A 194 -42.81 36.28 13.38
C ASP A 194 -43.99 36.29 14.37
N ARG A 195 -45.19 36.50 13.87
CA ARG A 195 -46.42 36.45 14.68
C ARG A 195 -47.40 35.46 14.13
N TYR A 196 -48.07 34.77 15.03
CA TYR A 196 -49.21 33.92 14.69
C TYR A 196 -50.42 34.83 14.36
N VAL A 197 -50.98 34.68 13.18
CA VAL A 197 -52.07 35.49 12.63
C VAL A 197 -53.11 34.60 11.96
N VAL A 198 -54.28 35.16 11.73
CA VAL A 198 -55.32 34.50 10.93
C VAL A 198 -55.61 35.35 9.66
N PRO A 199 -55.85 34.71 8.50
CA PRO A 199 -56.22 35.40 7.27
C PRO A 199 -57.70 35.82 7.31
N VAL A 200 -57.97 37.13 7.24
CA VAL A 200 -59.32 37.76 7.28
C VAL A 200 -59.61 38.40 5.93
N LYS A 201 -60.85 38.30 5.43
CA LYS A 201 -61.24 38.96 4.21
C LYS A 201 -61.23 40.50 4.41
N ALA A 202 -60.73 41.25 3.43
CA ALA A 202 -60.58 42.71 3.51
C ALA A 202 -61.92 43.43 3.81
N ASP A 203 -63.03 42.88 3.25
CA ASP A 203 -64.40 43.42 3.45
C ASP A 203 -64.91 43.23 4.88
N HIS A 204 -64.24 42.33 5.67
CA HIS A 204 -64.59 42.01 7.05
C HIS A 204 -63.55 42.49 8.06
N LYS A 205 -62.78 43.56 7.73
CA LYS A 205 -61.64 44.01 8.54
C LYS A 205 -61.96 44.24 10.02
N GLY A 206 -63.16 44.63 10.38
CA GLY A 206 -63.54 44.88 11.76
C GLY A 206 -64.19 43.70 12.49
N ALA A 207 -64.43 42.58 11.80
CA ALA A 207 -65.13 41.43 12.37
C ALA A 207 -64.28 40.67 13.39
N VAL A 208 -62.95 40.62 13.20
CA VAL A 208 -61.97 39.99 14.12
C VAL A 208 -61.18 41.11 14.82
N PRO A 209 -61.44 41.37 16.14
CA PRO A 209 -60.69 42.37 16.87
C PRO A 209 -59.21 42.07 16.94
N GLY A 210 -58.35 42.88 16.37
CA GLY A 210 -56.93 42.60 16.29
C GLY A 210 -56.12 43.64 15.50
N LEU A 211 -54.80 43.38 15.36
CA LEU A 211 -53.84 44.15 14.66
C LEU A 211 -53.56 43.53 13.27
N VAL A 212 -53.59 44.37 12.22
CA VAL A 212 -53.22 43.97 10.86
C VAL A 212 -51.69 44.04 10.73
N HIS A 213 -51.01 42.89 10.46
CA HIS A 213 -49.57 42.84 10.31
C HIS A 213 -49.10 42.74 8.86
N ASP A 214 -49.98 42.24 7.99
CA ASP A 214 -49.64 42.09 6.57
C ASP A 214 -50.90 42.05 5.73
N ILE A 215 -50.76 42.38 4.41
CA ILE A 215 -51.81 42.35 3.43
C ILE A 215 -51.38 41.54 2.24
N SER A 216 -52.26 40.70 1.72
CA SER A 216 -51.93 39.88 0.52
C SER A 216 -51.63 40.79 -0.69
N ALA A 217 -50.85 40.30 -1.65
CA ALA A 217 -50.49 41.02 -2.85
C ALA A 217 -51.73 41.55 -3.67
N THR A 218 -52.84 40.84 -3.56
CA THR A 218 -54.10 41.22 -4.21
C THR A 218 -54.96 42.17 -3.36
N GLY A 219 -54.54 42.49 -2.14
CA GLY A 219 -55.32 43.34 -1.22
C GLY A 219 -56.60 42.71 -0.61
N GLN A 220 -56.94 41.48 -0.99
CA GLN A 220 -58.17 40.80 -0.60
C GLN A 220 -58.14 40.13 0.76
N THR A 221 -56.93 39.85 1.29
CA THR A 221 -56.71 39.15 2.57
C THR A 221 -55.85 40.01 3.48
N LEU A 222 -56.36 40.26 4.70
CA LEU A 222 -55.59 40.86 5.79
C LEU A 222 -55.11 39.78 6.76
N PHE A 223 -53.89 39.85 7.09
CA PHE A 223 -53.32 38.95 8.13
C PHE A 223 -53.42 39.65 9.48
N VAL A 224 -54.42 39.22 10.25
CA VAL A 224 -54.81 39.84 11.51
C VAL A 224 -54.27 39.08 12.68
N GLU A 225 -53.60 39.75 13.59
CA GLU A 225 -53.23 39.22 14.91
C GLU A 225 -54.41 39.53 15.87
N PRO A 226 -55.20 38.56 16.27
CA PRO A 226 -56.31 38.79 17.21
C PRO A 226 -55.81 39.22 18.59
N MET A 227 -56.54 40.08 19.26
CA MET A 227 -56.18 40.60 20.58
C MET A 227 -55.92 39.51 21.60
N ALA A 228 -56.61 38.35 21.49
CA ALA A 228 -56.37 37.16 22.32
C ALA A 228 -54.97 36.56 22.18
N ALA A 229 -54.30 36.73 21.01
CA ALA A 229 -52.99 36.18 20.75
C ALA A 229 -51.86 37.24 20.97
N VAL A 230 -52.16 38.55 21.04
CA VAL A 230 -51.19 39.63 21.11
C VAL A 230 -50.19 39.42 22.27
N LYS A 231 -50.70 39.10 23.47
CA LYS A 231 -49.80 38.91 24.62
C LYS A 231 -48.84 37.75 24.41
N ALA A 232 -49.30 36.61 23.87
CA ALA A 232 -48.45 35.44 23.62
C ALA A 232 -47.48 35.68 22.49
N ASN A 233 -47.86 36.40 21.42
CA ASN A 233 -46.95 36.78 20.33
C ASN A 233 -45.90 37.81 20.77
N ASN A 234 -46.23 38.76 21.65
CA ASN A 234 -45.24 39.69 22.23
C ASN A 234 -44.23 38.94 23.13
N GLU A 235 -44.73 38.02 23.94
CA GLU A 235 -43.87 37.17 24.75
C GLU A 235 -42.95 36.29 23.89
N LEU A 236 -43.44 35.72 22.78
CA LEU A 236 -42.60 34.98 21.83
C LEU A 236 -41.51 35.86 21.24
N ARG A 237 -41.83 37.10 20.84
CA ARG A 237 -40.83 38.00 20.28
C ARG A 237 -39.76 38.42 21.29
N GLU A 238 -40.18 38.69 22.55
CA GLU A 238 -39.23 38.96 23.64
C GLU A 238 -38.31 37.75 23.90
N LEU A 239 -38.90 36.51 23.97
CA LEU A 239 -38.16 35.29 24.17
C LEU A 239 -37.23 34.99 23.00
N ALA A 240 -37.63 35.25 21.73
CA ALA A 240 -36.76 35.10 20.55
C ALA A 240 -35.57 36.07 20.59
N ALA A 241 -35.76 37.30 21.07
CA ALA A 241 -34.64 38.23 21.26
C ALA A 241 -33.69 37.76 22.36
N ARG A 242 -34.24 37.23 23.47
CA ARG A 242 -33.43 36.61 24.56
C ARG A 242 -32.71 35.36 24.08
N GLU A 243 -33.35 34.48 23.29
CA GLU A 243 -32.74 33.33 22.68
C GLU A 243 -31.51 33.70 21.84
N LYS A 244 -31.65 34.73 21.01
CA LYS A 244 -30.55 35.22 20.17
C LYS A 244 -29.37 35.70 20.99
N LEU A 245 -29.60 36.51 22.04
CA LEU A 245 -28.57 37.01 22.94
C LEU A 245 -27.87 35.85 23.70
N GLU A 246 -28.65 34.86 24.15
CA GLU A 246 -28.08 33.70 24.83
C GLU A 246 -27.24 32.84 23.90
N ILE A 247 -27.67 32.66 22.65
CA ILE A 247 -26.89 31.98 21.59
C ILE A 247 -25.56 32.74 21.34
N GLU A 248 -25.61 34.05 21.19
CA GLU A 248 -24.42 34.88 21.03
C GLU A 248 -23.46 34.73 22.24
N ARG A 249 -23.98 34.66 23.45
CA ARG A 249 -23.21 34.43 24.68
C ARG A 249 -22.52 33.04 24.68
N ILE A 250 -23.27 31.99 24.32
CA ILE A 250 -22.76 30.63 24.22
C ILE A 250 -21.62 30.56 23.18
N LEU A 251 -21.83 31.13 22.00
CA LEU A 251 -20.82 31.16 20.94
C LEU A 251 -19.56 31.90 21.37
N ALA A 252 -19.72 33.03 22.08
CA ALA A 252 -18.61 33.80 22.60
C ALA A 252 -17.81 33.02 23.67
N GLU A 253 -18.51 32.30 24.55
CA GLU A 253 -17.86 31.45 25.58
C GLU A 253 -17.07 30.33 24.93
N LEU A 254 -17.68 29.57 23.99
CA LEU A 254 -16.97 28.50 23.25
C LEU A 254 -15.79 29.04 22.44
N SER A 255 -15.91 30.26 21.91
CA SER A 255 -14.83 30.93 21.16
C SER A 255 -13.66 31.29 22.07
N ALA A 256 -13.95 31.75 23.29
CA ALA A 256 -12.92 32.04 24.29
C ALA A 256 -12.18 30.77 24.73
N ASP A 257 -12.91 29.67 24.97
CA ASP A 257 -12.29 28.37 25.27
C ASP A 257 -11.36 27.90 24.13
N CYS A 258 -11.79 28.08 22.87
CA CYS A 258 -10.95 27.76 21.72
C CYS A 258 -9.69 28.66 21.63
N ALA A 259 -9.81 29.94 22.00
CA ALA A 259 -8.70 30.85 22.01
C ALA A 259 -7.65 30.48 23.09
N GLU A 260 -8.11 30.04 24.27
CA GLU A 260 -7.21 29.56 25.34
C GLU A 260 -6.34 28.39 24.88
N HIS A 261 -6.88 27.54 24.01
CA HIS A 261 -6.19 26.37 23.46
C HIS A 261 -5.66 26.55 22.05
N ARG A 262 -5.54 27.77 21.54
CA ARG A 262 -5.17 28.11 20.16
C ARG A 262 -3.89 27.44 19.70
N GLU A 263 -2.83 27.50 20.50
CA GLU A 263 -1.52 26.96 20.13
C GLU A 263 -1.56 25.45 19.99
N ASP A 264 -2.23 24.77 20.93
CA ASP A 264 -2.36 23.30 20.91
C ASP A 264 -3.19 22.84 19.70
N ILE A 265 -4.32 23.50 19.44
CA ILE A 265 -5.19 23.16 18.30
C ILE A 265 -4.49 23.42 16.96
N SER A 266 -3.75 24.53 16.86
CA SER A 266 -2.98 24.88 15.67
C SER A 266 -1.84 23.88 15.42
N SER A 267 -1.15 23.46 16.49
CA SER A 267 -0.12 22.42 16.41
C SER A 267 -0.71 21.08 16.00
N ASP A 268 -1.83 20.69 16.59
CA ASP A 268 -2.53 19.45 16.22
C ASP A 268 -2.96 19.45 14.75
N PHE A 269 -3.50 20.57 14.26
CA PHE A 269 -3.84 20.73 12.86
C PHE A 269 -2.63 20.51 11.94
N GLU A 270 -1.48 21.14 12.25
CA GLU A 270 -0.24 20.99 11.47
C GLU A 270 0.27 19.55 11.48
N LEU A 271 0.24 18.89 12.63
CA LEU A 271 0.63 17.48 12.76
C LEU A 271 -0.31 16.55 11.97
N LEU A 272 -1.62 16.80 12.03
CA LEU A 272 -2.60 16.03 11.25
C LEU A 272 -2.38 16.19 9.74
N VAL A 273 -2.13 17.41 9.26
CA VAL A 273 -1.82 17.67 7.85
C VAL A 273 -0.54 16.97 7.43
N ARG A 274 0.51 17.00 8.26
CA ARG A 274 1.76 16.30 7.98
C ARG A 274 1.55 14.79 7.94
N LEU A 275 0.85 14.21 8.91
CA LEU A 275 0.53 12.80 8.94
C LEU A 275 -0.33 12.38 7.75
N ASP A 276 -1.36 13.16 7.38
CA ASP A 276 -2.19 12.86 6.20
C ASP A 276 -1.35 12.81 4.92
N LEU A 277 -0.40 13.74 4.74
CA LEU A 277 0.53 13.73 3.60
C LEU A 277 1.44 12.49 3.61
N ILE A 278 2.01 12.12 4.77
CA ILE A 278 2.86 10.94 4.91
C ILE A 278 2.05 9.67 4.57
N PHE A 279 0.84 9.54 5.10
CA PHE A 279 -0.03 8.41 4.77
C PHE A 279 -0.54 8.43 3.34
N ALA A 280 -0.72 9.60 2.73
CA ALA A 280 -1.03 9.72 1.31
C ALA A 280 0.10 9.18 0.42
N LYS A 281 1.37 9.47 0.77
CA LYS A 281 2.55 8.90 0.10
C LYS A 281 2.55 7.36 0.20
N ALA A 282 2.28 6.82 1.38
CA ALA A 282 2.18 5.37 1.59
C ALA A 282 1.01 4.75 0.80
N LYS A 283 -0.16 5.39 0.74
CA LYS A 283 -1.30 4.96 -0.09
C LYS A 283 -0.95 4.94 -1.57
N LEU A 284 -0.26 5.99 -2.06
CA LEU A 284 0.22 6.03 -3.44
C LEU A 284 1.22 4.91 -3.72
N SER A 285 2.13 4.62 -2.76
CA SER A 285 3.07 3.51 -2.85
C SER A 285 2.37 2.16 -3.03
N TYR A 286 1.29 1.91 -2.29
CA TYR A 286 0.47 0.71 -2.49
C TYR A 286 -0.24 0.69 -3.83
N LYS A 287 -0.82 1.81 -4.23
CA LYS A 287 -1.60 1.93 -5.48
C LYS A 287 -0.77 1.60 -6.70
N LEU A 288 0.50 2.04 -6.73
CA LEU A 288 1.42 1.85 -7.85
C LEU A 288 2.36 0.64 -7.68
N ASP A 289 2.22 -0.14 -6.61
CA ASP A 289 3.10 -1.27 -6.28
C ASP A 289 4.57 -0.85 -6.16
N CYS A 290 4.80 0.27 -5.45
CA CYS A 290 6.10 0.89 -5.32
C CYS A 290 6.92 0.28 -4.18
N GLN A 291 8.26 0.37 -4.31
CA GLN A 291 9.22 0.05 -3.25
C GLN A 291 10.12 1.25 -2.98
N GLU A 292 10.72 1.27 -1.80
CA GLU A 292 11.75 2.23 -1.44
C GLU A 292 13.02 1.94 -2.24
N ALA A 293 13.60 2.97 -2.87
CA ALA A 293 14.91 2.85 -3.49
C ALA A 293 16.01 3.16 -2.47
N SER A 294 17.12 2.43 -2.55
CA SER A 294 18.32 2.74 -1.77
C SER A 294 18.94 4.06 -2.24
N LEU A 295 19.60 4.78 -1.32
CA LEU A 295 20.40 5.98 -1.62
C LEU A 295 21.90 5.72 -1.52
N GLU A 296 22.33 4.49 -1.18
CA GLU A 296 23.72 4.18 -0.83
C GLU A 296 24.64 4.03 -2.05
N GLY A 297 24.11 3.71 -3.22
CA GLY A 297 24.87 3.52 -4.44
C GLY A 297 25.22 4.84 -5.14
N LYS A 298 26.35 4.87 -5.86
CA LYS A 298 26.74 6.04 -6.67
C LYS A 298 25.93 6.17 -7.96
N GLY A 299 25.42 5.07 -8.49
CA GLY A 299 24.73 5.03 -9.77
C GLY A 299 23.23 4.72 -9.63
N ILE A 300 22.50 4.98 -10.68
CA ILE A 300 21.11 4.58 -10.87
C ILE A 300 21.09 3.08 -11.15
N VAL A 301 20.33 2.34 -10.36
CA VAL A 301 19.99 0.93 -10.61
C VAL A 301 18.49 0.78 -10.48
N LEU A 302 17.79 0.64 -11.58
CA LEU A 302 16.37 0.42 -11.61
C LEU A 302 16.08 -1.03 -12.00
N ARG A 303 15.36 -1.76 -11.16
CA ARG A 303 14.97 -3.14 -11.37
C ARG A 303 13.47 -3.22 -11.64
N ARG A 304 13.09 -3.67 -12.83
CA ARG A 304 11.70 -3.79 -13.26
C ARG A 304 10.88 -2.51 -13.04
N ALA A 305 11.48 -1.38 -13.33
CA ALA A 305 10.86 -0.08 -13.16
C ALA A 305 9.77 0.16 -14.20
N ARG A 306 8.66 0.77 -13.77
CA ARG A 306 7.54 1.15 -14.64
C ARG A 306 7.29 2.64 -14.56
N HIS A 307 6.83 3.23 -15.65
CA HIS A 307 6.39 4.61 -15.63
C HIS A 307 5.11 4.75 -14.80
N PRO A 308 5.06 5.64 -13.79
CA PRO A 308 3.94 5.70 -12.83
C PRO A 308 2.60 6.10 -13.45
N LEU A 309 2.62 6.85 -14.55
CA LEU A 309 1.41 7.32 -15.25
C LEU A 309 0.84 6.30 -16.24
N LEU A 310 1.55 5.20 -16.52
CA LEU A 310 1.04 4.13 -17.36
C LEU A 310 0.17 3.16 -16.54
N ASP A 311 -0.72 2.44 -17.22
CA ASP A 311 -1.47 1.34 -16.62
C ASP A 311 -0.49 0.27 -16.12
N GLN A 312 -0.34 0.15 -14.80
CA GLN A 312 0.63 -0.74 -14.15
C GLN A 312 0.45 -2.22 -14.52
N ALA A 313 -0.74 -2.62 -14.93
CA ALA A 313 -1.03 -3.98 -15.37
C ALA A 313 -0.49 -4.28 -16.79
N LYS A 314 -0.35 -3.24 -17.62
CA LYS A 314 0.07 -3.36 -19.03
C LYS A 314 1.48 -2.82 -19.27
N ALA A 315 1.97 -1.94 -18.40
CA ALA A 315 3.28 -1.33 -18.52
C ALA A 315 4.37 -2.41 -18.48
N VAL A 316 5.21 -2.41 -19.51
CA VAL A 316 6.37 -3.30 -19.59
C VAL A 316 7.45 -2.73 -18.69
N PRO A 317 7.96 -3.51 -17.72
CA PRO A 317 9.01 -3.03 -16.82
C PRO A 317 10.36 -2.97 -17.54
N ILE A 318 11.14 -1.94 -17.21
CA ILE A 318 12.51 -1.75 -17.73
C ILE A 318 13.55 -1.96 -16.61
N ASP A 319 14.70 -2.48 -17.00
CA ASP A 319 15.91 -2.54 -16.15
C ASP A 319 16.92 -1.53 -16.68
N VAL A 320 17.44 -0.68 -15.77
CA VAL A 320 18.40 0.38 -16.13
C VAL A 320 19.55 0.38 -15.15
N GLU A 321 20.76 0.51 -15.66
CA GLU A 321 21.97 0.75 -14.88
C GLU A 321 22.70 1.97 -15.47
N LEU A 322 23.15 2.92 -14.63
CA LEU A 322 23.86 4.12 -15.04
C LEU A 322 24.60 4.71 -13.83
N GLY A 323 25.87 5.04 -13.98
CA GLY A 323 26.66 5.74 -12.97
C GLY A 323 27.70 4.90 -12.23
N ASP A 324 27.69 3.56 -12.33
CA ASP A 324 28.70 2.68 -11.72
C ASP A 324 29.84 2.34 -12.69
N SER A 325 29.53 1.58 -13.75
CA SER A 325 30.51 1.15 -14.76
C SER A 325 30.61 2.13 -15.93
N PHE A 326 29.60 2.94 -16.12
CA PHE A 326 29.53 3.99 -17.16
C PHE A 326 28.66 5.15 -16.66
N ASP A 327 29.02 6.36 -17.07
CA ASP A 327 28.35 7.62 -16.72
C ASP A 327 27.30 8.04 -17.75
N THR A 328 27.33 7.46 -18.94
CA THR A 328 26.51 7.85 -20.08
C THR A 328 25.81 6.66 -20.72
N LEU A 329 24.49 6.77 -20.89
CA LEU A 329 23.64 5.76 -21.54
C LEU A 329 23.08 6.36 -22.86
N VAL A 330 23.42 5.76 -23.99
CA VAL A 330 22.91 6.15 -25.32
C VAL A 330 21.85 5.16 -25.76
N ILE A 331 20.56 5.57 -25.71
CA ILE A 331 19.41 4.74 -26.04
C ILE A 331 19.08 4.89 -27.54
N THR A 332 19.05 3.79 -28.24
CA THR A 332 18.80 3.73 -29.69
C THR A 332 17.56 2.88 -30.02
N GLY A 333 17.08 2.98 -31.26
CA GLY A 333 15.90 2.24 -31.69
C GLY A 333 14.85 3.13 -32.39
N PRO A 334 13.71 2.57 -32.82
CA PRO A 334 12.65 3.36 -33.44
C PRO A 334 11.95 4.28 -32.42
N ASN A 335 11.40 5.41 -32.87
CA ASN A 335 10.72 6.38 -32.01
C ASN A 335 9.51 5.75 -31.28
N THR A 336 8.80 4.85 -31.97
CA THR A 336 7.68 4.10 -31.38
C THR A 336 8.10 3.04 -30.37
N GLY A 337 9.41 2.77 -30.19
CA GLY A 337 9.96 1.72 -29.34
C GLY A 337 9.93 2.01 -27.83
N GLY A 338 9.58 3.24 -27.42
CA GLY A 338 9.54 3.64 -26.02
C GLY A 338 10.79 4.35 -25.51
N LYS A 339 11.68 4.85 -26.38
CA LYS A 339 12.90 5.60 -26.01
C LYS A 339 12.60 6.77 -25.06
N THR A 340 11.71 7.67 -25.47
CA THR A 340 11.28 8.84 -24.70
C THR A 340 10.64 8.45 -23.37
N VAL A 341 9.82 7.38 -23.36
CA VAL A 341 9.19 6.87 -22.14
C VAL A 341 10.23 6.30 -21.18
N SER A 342 11.23 5.58 -21.68
CA SER A 342 12.33 5.07 -20.85
C SER A 342 13.13 6.22 -20.24
N LEU A 343 13.46 7.25 -21.03
CA LEU A 343 14.15 8.44 -20.58
C LEU A 343 13.35 9.19 -19.49
N LYS A 344 12.06 9.44 -19.76
CA LYS A 344 11.15 10.04 -18.78
C LYS A 344 11.04 9.19 -17.51
N THR A 345 10.99 7.87 -17.63
CA THR A 345 10.94 6.98 -16.47
C THR A 345 12.15 7.19 -15.55
N ILE A 346 13.36 7.24 -16.10
CA ILE A 346 14.58 7.45 -15.32
C ILE A 346 14.50 8.77 -14.54
N GLY A 347 14.20 9.89 -15.22
CA GLY A 347 14.14 11.20 -14.59
C GLY A 347 12.99 11.36 -13.60
N LEU A 348 11.81 10.88 -13.96
CA LEU A 348 10.63 10.98 -13.11
C LEU A 348 10.77 10.16 -11.82
N LEU A 349 11.32 8.94 -11.90
CA LEU A 349 11.55 8.12 -10.70
C LEU A 349 12.62 8.73 -9.80
N ALA A 350 13.67 9.35 -10.35
CA ALA A 350 14.63 10.11 -9.57
C ALA A 350 13.97 11.30 -8.85
N ALA A 351 13.14 12.08 -9.55
CA ALA A 351 12.41 13.21 -8.97
C ALA A 351 11.41 12.74 -7.90
N MET A 352 10.69 11.65 -8.12
CA MET A 352 9.79 11.04 -7.14
C MET A 352 10.54 10.64 -5.87
N ASN A 353 11.66 9.94 -6.02
CA ASN A 353 12.50 9.51 -4.90
C ASN A 353 12.95 10.71 -4.05
N GLN A 354 13.38 11.80 -4.67
CA GLN A 354 13.80 13.03 -3.99
C GLN A 354 12.63 13.80 -3.33
N CYS A 355 11.39 13.56 -3.75
CA CYS A 355 10.19 14.00 -3.04
C CYS A 355 9.82 13.11 -1.82
N GLY A 356 10.58 12.04 -1.56
CA GLY A 356 10.28 11.04 -0.53
C GLY A 356 9.12 10.13 -0.91
N LEU A 357 8.91 9.89 -2.20
CA LEU A 357 7.96 8.92 -2.73
C LEU A 357 8.69 7.62 -3.07
N HIS A 358 8.07 6.50 -2.76
CA HIS A 358 8.51 5.21 -3.29
C HIS A 358 8.31 5.15 -4.79
N ILE A 359 9.09 4.33 -5.47
CA ILE A 359 9.07 4.20 -6.92
C ILE A 359 8.45 2.86 -7.37
N PRO A 360 7.73 2.81 -8.50
CA PRO A 360 7.18 1.58 -9.06
C PRO A 360 8.27 0.72 -9.69
N ALA A 361 9.14 0.16 -8.85
CA ALA A 361 10.26 -0.70 -9.21
C ALA A 361 10.39 -1.85 -8.20
N SER A 362 11.15 -2.89 -8.53
CA SER A 362 11.40 -4.00 -7.62
C SER A 362 12.46 -3.68 -6.58
N ASP A 363 12.49 -4.47 -5.50
CA ASP A 363 13.53 -4.42 -4.47
C ASP A 363 14.94 -4.49 -5.10
N GLY A 364 15.89 -3.80 -4.47
CA GLY A 364 17.27 -3.70 -4.96
C GLY A 364 17.48 -2.62 -6.02
N SER A 365 16.51 -1.73 -6.22
CA SER A 365 16.68 -0.50 -6.97
C SER A 365 17.42 0.53 -6.13
N ASN A 366 18.28 1.33 -6.77
CA ASN A 366 19.07 2.39 -6.18
C ASN A 366 18.94 3.68 -6.99
N LEU A 367 18.75 4.81 -6.33
CA LEU A 367 18.69 6.14 -6.93
C LEU A 367 19.49 7.11 -6.08
N PRO A 368 20.64 7.59 -6.54
CA PRO A 368 21.37 8.65 -5.84
C PRO A 368 20.56 9.94 -5.82
N VAL A 369 20.91 10.85 -4.93
CA VAL A 369 20.31 12.17 -4.86
C VAL A 369 21.07 13.12 -5.80
N PHE A 370 20.32 13.76 -6.69
CA PHE A 370 20.87 14.72 -7.67
C PHE A 370 20.62 16.15 -7.20
N SER A 371 21.59 17.03 -7.44
CA SER A 371 21.43 18.48 -7.29
C SER A 371 20.42 19.01 -8.30
N HIS A 372 20.53 18.53 -9.55
CA HIS A 372 19.68 18.91 -10.66
C HIS A 372 19.27 17.69 -11.49
N ILE A 373 18.01 17.64 -11.91
CA ILE A 373 17.49 16.71 -12.91
C ILE A 373 17.04 17.55 -14.07
N LEU A 374 17.84 17.59 -15.13
CA LEU A 374 17.66 18.50 -16.26
C LEU A 374 17.28 17.69 -17.51
N ALA A 375 16.19 18.09 -18.16
CA ALA A 375 15.63 17.34 -19.28
C ALA A 375 15.33 18.23 -20.47
N ASP A 376 15.85 17.84 -21.63
CA ASP A 376 15.43 18.32 -22.94
C ASP A 376 14.67 17.16 -23.63
N ILE A 377 13.37 17.11 -23.41
CA ILE A 377 12.46 16.04 -23.86
C ILE A 377 11.20 16.67 -24.45
N GLY A 378 10.81 16.27 -25.64
CA GLY A 378 9.55 16.63 -26.29
C GLY A 378 9.72 17.41 -27.57
N ASP A 379 8.73 17.27 -28.48
CA ASP A 379 8.60 18.05 -29.70
C ASP A 379 7.95 19.40 -29.36
N GLU A 380 8.71 20.49 -29.34
CA GLU A 380 8.15 21.83 -29.27
C GLU A 380 7.48 22.19 -30.62
N GLN A 381 6.47 21.42 -31.04
CA GLN A 381 5.60 21.75 -32.20
C GLN A 381 4.55 22.80 -31.84
N SER A 382 4.82 23.69 -30.90
CA SER A 382 3.90 24.79 -30.64
C SER A 382 4.03 25.82 -31.76
N ILE A 383 2.95 26.00 -32.53
CA ILE A 383 2.82 26.98 -33.63
C ILE A 383 3.08 28.42 -33.15
N GLU A 384 3.16 28.68 -31.88
CA GLU A 384 3.37 29.99 -31.25
C GLU A 384 4.86 30.42 -31.16
N GLN A 385 5.82 29.50 -31.29
CA GLN A 385 7.23 29.85 -31.28
C GLN A 385 7.83 29.61 -32.67
N ASN A 386 8.13 30.71 -33.37
CA ASN A 386 8.74 30.76 -34.72
C ASN A 386 10.22 30.27 -34.77
N LEU A 387 10.69 29.50 -33.77
CA LEU A 387 12.02 28.91 -33.74
C LEU A 387 12.01 27.54 -34.42
N SER A 388 13.02 27.22 -35.23
CA SER A 388 13.27 25.88 -35.73
C SER A 388 13.40 24.94 -34.51
N THR A 389 12.86 23.72 -34.59
CA THR A 389 12.98 22.67 -33.55
C THR A 389 14.42 22.52 -33.08
N PHE A 390 15.40 22.56 -33.98
CA PHE A 390 16.83 22.53 -33.66
C PHE A 390 17.27 23.67 -32.74
N SER A 391 16.81 24.89 -33.03
CA SER A 391 17.20 26.08 -32.24
C SER A 391 16.62 26.05 -30.85
N ALA A 392 15.40 25.52 -30.69
CA ALA A 392 14.75 25.33 -29.37
C ALA A 392 15.50 24.34 -28.51
N HIS A 393 15.85 23.16 -29.06
CA HIS A 393 16.68 22.15 -28.37
C HIS A 393 18.04 22.72 -27.98
N MET A 394 18.73 23.44 -28.91
CA MET A 394 20.04 24.04 -28.60
C MET A 394 19.94 25.08 -27.49
N THR A 395 18.88 25.89 -27.44
CA THR A 395 18.66 26.84 -26.36
C THR A 395 18.46 26.11 -25.02
N ASN A 396 17.68 25.03 -24.98
CA ASN A 396 17.52 24.21 -23.81
C ASN A 396 18.84 23.59 -23.35
N ILE A 397 19.61 23.01 -24.27
CA ILE A 397 20.93 22.41 -24.00
C ILE A 397 21.90 23.43 -23.42
N VAL A 398 21.93 24.67 -23.95
CA VAL A 398 22.77 25.75 -23.41
C VAL A 398 22.40 26.04 -21.95
N ASN A 399 21.10 26.11 -21.62
CA ASN A 399 20.64 26.30 -20.25
C ASN A 399 20.98 25.11 -19.36
N ILE A 400 20.81 23.87 -19.85
CA ILE A 400 21.18 22.64 -19.14
C ILE A 400 22.66 22.66 -18.78
N LEU A 401 23.54 22.95 -19.75
CA LEU A 401 24.97 22.97 -19.53
C LEU A 401 25.42 24.11 -18.60
N ALA A 402 24.65 25.19 -18.52
CA ALA A 402 24.91 26.30 -17.61
C ALA A 402 24.52 25.98 -16.14
N GLU A 403 23.49 25.16 -15.90
CA GLU A 403 23.06 24.74 -14.59
C GLU A 403 23.69 23.39 -14.14
N CYS A 404 24.40 22.70 -15.03
CA CYS A 404 24.94 21.36 -14.81
C CYS A 404 26.15 21.36 -13.85
N ASP A 405 26.19 20.40 -12.93
CA ASP A 405 27.30 20.10 -12.02
C ASP A 405 27.60 18.58 -11.97
N ASP A 406 28.54 18.17 -11.11
CA ASP A 406 28.97 16.78 -10.94
C ASP A 406 27.93 15.85 -10.28
N SER A 407 26.86 16.41 -9.77
CA SER A 407 25.75 15.72 -9.13
C SER A 407 24.44 15.85 -9.94
N SER A 408 24.58 16.20 -11.24
CA SER A 408 23.43 16.39 -12.12
C SER A 408 23.08 15.14 -12.91
N LEU A 409 21.77 14.93 -13.17
CA LEU A 409 21.24 13.96 -14.12
C LEU A 409 20.72 14.70 -15.36
N LEU A 410 21.32 14.43 -16.52
CA LEU A 410 20.97 15.03 -17.79
C LEU A 410 20.22 14.05 -18.69
N LEU A 411 19.11 14.49 -19.23
CA LEU A 411 18.22 13.69 -20.06
C LEU A 411 17.99 14.38 -21.40
N PHE A 412 18.50 13.81 -22.48
CA PHE A 412 18.39 14.37 -23.82
C PHE A 412 17.59 13.46 -24.73
N ASP A 413 16.48 13.93 -25.26
CA ASP A 413 15.72 13.20 -26.27
C ASP A 413 16.09 13.68 -27.67
N GLU A 414 16.32 12.75 -28.59
CA GLU A 414 16.69 12.98 -29.99
C GLU A 414 17.88 13.95 -30.16
N LEU A 415 18.93 13.77 -29.32
CA LEU A 415 20.06 14.70 -29.28
C LEU A 415 20.71 14.88 -30.65
N GLY A 416 20.84 16.15 -31.10
CA GLY A 416 21.39 16.57 -32.39
C GLY A 416 20.38 16.54 -33.55
N ALA A 417 19.13 16.18 -33.33
CA ALA A 417 18.11 16.15 -34.39
C ALA A 417 17.76 17.56 -34.92
N GLY A 418 17.24 17.63 -36.14
CA GLY A 418 16.75 18.88 -36.75
C GLY A 418 17.77 19.66 -37.57
N THR A 419 19.00 19.12 -37.81
CA THR A 419 20.02 19.68 -38.66
C THR A 419 20.62 18.63 -39.59
N ASP A 420 21.70 18.95 -40.31
CA ASP A 420 22.44 17.97 -41.11
C ASP A 420 22.89 16.80 -40.23
N PRO A 421 22.64 15.55 -40.63
CA PRO A 421 22.95 14.38 -39.79
C PRO A 421 24.40 14.29 -39.32
N THR A 422 25.35 14.67 -40.16
CA THR A 422 26.79 14.62 -39.82
C THR A 422 27.15 15.68 -38.78
N GLU A 423 26.64 16.92 -38.99
CA GLU A 423 26.84 18.03 -38.05
C GLU A 423 26.10 17.76 -36.72
N GLY A 424 24.85 17.26 -36.78
CA GLY A 424 24.06 16.92 -35.61
C GLY A 424 24.72 15.84 -34.76
N ALA A 425 25.25 14.78 -35.37
CA ALA A 425 25.95 13.72 -34.66
C ALA A 425 27.27 14.22 -34.03
N ALA A 426 28.05 15.03 -34.73
CA ALA A 426 29.29 15.60 -34.19
C ALA A 426 29.00 16.52 -32.99
N LEU A 427 27.97 17.35 -33.10
CA LEU A 427 27.53 18.25 -32.03
C LEU A 427 27.02 17.48 -30.82
N ALA A 428 26.23 16.41 -31.02
CA ALA A 428 25.72 15.55 -29.95
C ALA A 428 26.87 14.89 -29.16
N ILE A 429 27.88 14.35 -29.84
CA ILE A 429 29.09 13.79 -29.22
C ILE A 429 29.80 14.86 -28.39
N ALA A 430 29.99 16.07 -28.95
CA ALA A 430 30.68 17.15 -28.25
C ALA A 430 29.92 17.61 -26.99
N ILE A 431 28.58 17.65 -27.03
CA ILE A 431 27.74 17.99 -25.89
C ILE A 431 27.87 16.91 -24.80
N ILE A 432 27.78 15.64 -25.17
CA ILE A 432 27.95 14.52 -24.22
C ILE A 432 29.34 14.60 -23.58
N GLU A 433 30.39 14.73 -24.34
CA GLU A 433 31.76 14.84 -23.84
C GLU A 433 31.96 16.03 -22.90
N HIS A 434 31.34 17.18 -23.22
CA HIS A 434 31.40 18.34 -22.36
C HIS A 434 30.71 18.08 -21.01
N ALA A 435 29.49 17.53 -21.03
CA ALA A 435 28.74 17.21 -19.83
C ALA A 435 29.42 16.12 -18.97
N ARG A 436 30.04 15.12 -19.60
CA ARG A 436 30.85 14.09 -18.90
C ARG A 436 32.06 14.71 -18.18
N LYS A 437 32.71 15.70 -18.79
CA LYS A 437 33.82 16.44 -18.15
C LYS A 437 33.36 17.23 -16.92
N LEU A 438 32.09 17.64 -16.86
CA LEU A 438 31.49 18.26 -15.67
C LEU A 438 31.13 17.24 -14.60
N GLY A 439 31.19 15.93 -14.88
CA GLY A 439 30.90 14.86 -13.94
C GLY A 439 29.43 14.39 -13.92
N ALA A 440 28.59 14.92 -14.82
CA ALA A 440 27.16 14.58 -14.83
C ALA A 440 26.88 13.16 -15.31
N MET A 441 25.78 12.57 -14.82
CA MET A 441 25.19 11.36 -15.39
C MET A 441 24.29 11.71 -16.56
N ILE A 442 24.41 10.97 -17.66
CA ILE A 442 23.75 11.31 -18.93
C ILE A 442 22.94 10.13 -19.44
N ALA A 443 21.67 10.33 -19.75
CA ALA A 443 20.91 9.42 -20.60
C ALA A 443 20.43 10.20 -21.83
N ALA A 444 20.77 9.72 -23.01
CA ALA A 444 20.44 10.38 -24.27
C ALA A 444 19.80 9.41 -25.25
N THR A 445 18.80 9.85 -25.98
CA THR A 445 18.24 9.08 -27.09
C THR A 445 18.74 9.62 -28.41
N THR A 446 18.92 8.74 -29.36
CA THR A 446 19.34 9.12 -30.71
C THR A 446 18.94 8.10 -31.77
N HIS A 447 18.95 8.50 -33.01
CA HIS A 447 18.82 7.62 -34.18
C HIS A 447 20.06 7.62 -35.07
N TYR A 448 21.13 8.40 -34.70
CA TYR A 448 22.37 8.48 -35.45
C TYR A 448 23.27 7.26 -35.25
N ALA A 449 23.79 6.71 -36.36
CA ALA A 449 24.72 5.59 -36.35
C ALA A 449 26.05 5.94 -35.69
N GLU A 450 26.52 7.18 -35.87
CA GLU A 450 27.76 7.69 -35.32
C GLU A 450 27.80 7.66 -33.79
N LEU A 451 26.67 7.97 -33.13
CA LEU A 451 26.55 7.89 -31.67
C LEU A 451 26.58 6.44 -31.18
N LYS A 452 26.03 5.49 -31.95
CA LYS A 452 26.12 4.07 -31.62
C LYS A 452 27.60 3.60 -31.64
N VAL A 453 28.34 4.03 -32.68
CA VAL A 453 29.76 3.71 -32.82
C VAL A 453 30.55 4.37 -31.67
N TYR A 454 30.29 5.63 -31.39
CA TYR A 454 30.89 6.37 -30.28
C TYR A 454 30.65 5.63 -28.95
N ALA A 455 29.40 5.27 -28.62
CA ALA A 455 29.09 4.58 -27.39
C ALA A 455 29.61 3.12 -27.31
N THR A 456 30.07 2.55 -28.40
CA THR A 456 30.76 1.25 -28.40
C THR A 456 32.27 1.39 -28.13
N ASN A 457 32.88 2.47 -28.56
CA ASN A 457 34.34 2.66 -28.54
C ASN A 457 34.81 3.50 -27.33
N GLU A 458 33.94 4.37 -26.80
CA GLU A 458 34.34 5.30 -25.75
C GLU A 458 34.12 4.69 -24.36
N PRO A 459 35.17 4.60 -23.53
CA PRO A 459 35.02 4.12 -22.13
C PRO A 459 34.12 5.02 -21.32
N GLY A 460 33.25 4.41 -20.50
CA GLY A 460 32.27 5.12 -19.68
C GLY A 460 30.98 5.49 -20.40
N VAL A 461 30.86 5.19 -21.72
CA VAL A 461 29.61 5.33 -22.48
C VAL A 461 29.07 3.97 -22.85
N GLN A 462 27.76 3.74 -22.66
CA GLN A 462 27.14 2.46 -22.92
C GLN A 462 25.95 2.61 -23.87
N ASN A 463 25.87 1.70 -24.86
CA ASN A 463 24.69 1.59 -25.70
C ASN A 463 23.52 0.94 -24.97
N ALA A 464 22.30 1.38 -25.27
CA ALA A 464 21.08 0.65 -24.98
C ALA A 464 20.15 0.68 -26.19
N SER A 465 19.26 -0.28 -26.28
CA SER A 465 18.26 -0.31 -27.35
C SER A 465 16.87 -0.65 -26.84
N CYS A 466 15.86 0.01 -27.41
CA CYS A 466 14.46 -0.42 -27.24
C CYS A 466 14.18 -1.56 -28.23
N GLU A 467 13.82 -2.71 -27.71
CA GLU A 467 13.51 -3.90 -28.51
C GLU A 467 12.27 -3.67 -29.37
N PHE A 468 12.32 -4.13 -30.62
CA PHE A 468 11.22 -4.02 -31.57
C PHE A 468 11.01 -5.35 -32.27
N ASP A 469 9.78 -5.85 -32.20
CA ASP A 469 9.39 -7.09 -32.86
C ASP A 469 9.09 -6.82 -34.33
N VAL A 470 9.98 -7.29 -35.20
CA VAL A 470 9.87 -7.14 -36.65
C VAL A 470 8.76 -8.04 -37.23
N GLU A 471 8.39 -9.13 -36.54
CA GLU A 471 7.34 -10.02 -37.02
C GLU A 471 5.95 -9.42 -36.79
N THR A 472 5.70 -8.81 -35.68
CA THR A 472 4.41 -8.19 -35.36
C THR A 472 4.36 -6.70 -35.73
N LEU A 473 5.47 -6.05 -36.06
CA LEU A 473 5.66 -4.61 -36.24
C LEU A 473 5.24 -3.81 -34.99
N ARG A 474 5.43 -4.39 -33.81
CA ARG A 474 5.05 -3.77 -32.55
C ARG A 474 6.28 -3.60 -31.66
N PRO A 475 6.36 -2.50 -30.90
CA PRO A 475 7.36 -2.37 -29.86
C PRO A 475 7.09 -3.36 -28.75
N THR A 476 8.16 -3.99 -28.25
CA THR A 476 8.09 -4.82 -27.03
C THR A 476 8.23 -3.99 -25.78
N TYR A 477 8.73 -2.75 -25.90
CA TYR A 477 9.04 -1.80 -24.82
C TYR A 477 10.12 -2.28 -23.85
N HIS A 478 10.84 -3.37 -24.17
CA HIS A 478 11.99 -3.80 -23.37
C HIS A 478 13.22 -2.94 -23.69
N LEU A 479 13.88 -2.44 -22.65
CA LEU A 479 15.15 -1.75 -22.77
C LEU A 479 16.30 -2.74 -22.55
N LEU A 480 17.19 -2.80 -23.51
CA LEU A 480 18.35 -3.71 -23.54
C LEU A 480 19.61 -2.90 -23.39
N VAL A 481 20.18 -2.89 -22.19
CA VAL A 481 21.45 -2.22 -21.90
C VAL A 481 22.63 -3.06 -22.41
N GLY A 482 23.64 -2.44 -22.98
CA GLY A 482 24.85 -3.09 -23.52
C GLY A 482 24.77 -3.46 -24.99
N ILE A 483 23.66 -3.26 -25.68
CA ILE A 483 23.47 -3.63 -27.08
C ILE A 483 22.93 -2.44 -27.87
N PRO A 484 23.62 -1.99 -28.94
CA PRO A 484 23.10 -0.97 -29.82
C PRO A 484 21.89 -1.51 -30.61
N GLY A 485 20.91 -0.63 -30.85
CA GLY A 485 19.73 -0.99 -31.61
C GLY A 485 19.96 -1.15 -33.10
N LYS A 486 19.28 -2.12 -33.72
CA LYS A 486 19.28 -2.27 -35.16
C LYS A 486 18.45 -1.20 -35.86
N SER A 487 18.84 -0.89 -37.08
CA SER A 487 18.02 -0.16 -38.02
C SER A 487 17.02 -1.12 -38.70
N ASN A 488 15.76 -1.08 -38.30
CA ASN A 488 14.75 -1.98 -38.85
C ASN A 488 13.99 -1.40 -40.06
N ALA A 489 14.45 -0.26 -40.61
CA ALA A 489 13.75 0.47 -41.68
C ALA A 489 13.42 -0.43 -42.88
N PHE A 490 14.39 -1.20 -43.39
CA PHE A 490 14.15 -2.09 -44.53
C PHE A 490 13.20 -3.23 -44.22
N ALA A 491 13.28 -3.82 -43.05
CA ALA A 491 12.38 -4.88 -42.63
C ALA A 491 10.92 -4.38 -42.46
N ILE A 492 10.79 -3.22 -41.85
CA ILE A 492 9.49 -2.53 -41.68
C ILE A 492 8.90 -2.16 -43.04
N SER A 493 9.71 -1.53 -43.94
CA SER A 493 9.25 -1.15 -45.29
C SER A 493 8.81 -2.32 -46.12
N ARG A 494 9.54 -3.44 -46.08
CA ARG A 494 9.13 -4.71 -46.74
C ARG A 494 7.78 -5.16 -46.29
N ARG A 495 7.57 -5.17 -44.98
CA ARG A 495 6.32 -5.66 -44.37
C ARG A 495 5.13 -4.74 -44.58
N LEU A 496 5.37 -3.46 -44.74
CA LEU A 496 4.38 -2.47 -45.15
C LEU A 496 4.04 -2.53 -46.64
N GLY A 497 4.74 -3.41 -47.43
CA GLY A 497 4.40 -3.66 -48.83
C GLY A 497 5.29 -2.88 -49.83
N LEU A 498 6.41 -2.28 -49.40
CA LEU A 498 7.35 -1.67 -50.31
C LEU A 498 8.02 -2.77 -51.19
N GLY A 499 8.05 -2.55 -52.48
CA GLY A 499 8.57 -3.56 -53.43
C GLY A 499 10.02 -3.91 -53.16
N GLU A 500 10.38 -5.19 -53.25
CA GLU A 500 11.71 -5.72 -52.93
C GLU A 500 12.81 -5.06 -53.78
N ALA A 501 12.52 -4.74 -55.04
CA ALA A 501 13.45 -4.05 -55.96
C ALA A 501 13.87 -2.68 -55.42
N ILE A 502 12.95 -1.95 -54.78
CA ILE A 502 13.26 -0.63 -54.19
C ILE A 502 14.11 -0.83 -52.94
N ILE A 503 13.83 -1.84 -52.12
CA ILE A 503 14.57 -2.16 -50.90
C ILE A 503 15.99 -2.58 -51.26
N GLU A 504 16.17 -3.42 -52.23
CA GLU A 504 17.51 -3.86 -52.69
C GLU A 504 18.32 -2.72 -53.32
N ASP A 505 17.68 -1.82 -54.05
CA ASP A 505 18.38 -0.60 -54.55
C ASP A 505 18.79 0.34 -53.40
N ALA A 506 17.89 0.52 -52.40
CA ALA A 506 18.19 1.31 -51.20
C ALA A 506 19.36 0.70 -50.40
N LYS A 507 19.41 -0.62 -50.21
CA LYS A 507 20.52 -1.31 -49.52
C LYS A 507 21.86 -1.06 -50.21
N LYS A 508 21.91 -1.04 -51.55
CA LYS A 508 23.16 -0.77 -52.32
C LYS A 508 23.68 0.64 -52.13
N ARG A 509 22.85 1.59 -51.66
CA ARG A 509 23.22 2.97 -51.43
C ARG A 509 23.73 3.23 -50.01
N VAL A 510 23.56 2.27 -49.09
CA VAL A 510 24.10 2.33 -47.71
C VAL A 510 25.63 2.08 -47.76
N SER A 511 26.41 2.84 -47.00
CA SER A 511 27.88 2.68 -46.96
C SER A 511 28.28 1.29 -46.46
N THR A 512 29.40 0.76 -46.97
CA THR A 512 29.94 -0.56 -46.59
C THR A 512 30.28 -0.67 -45.10
N GLU A 513 30.74 0.43 -44.47
CA GLU A 513 31.06 0.48 -43.05
C GLU A 513 29.83 0.34 -42.18
N SER A 514 28.75 1.09 -42.49
CA SER A 514 27.47 0.97 -41.80
C SER A 514 26.87 -0.43 -41.96
N ALA A 515 26.97 -1.06 -43.13
CA ALA A 515 26.47 -2.39 -43.40
C ALA A 515 27.22 -3.48 -42.59
N SER A 516 28.55 -3.37 -42.42
CA SER A 516 29.33 -4.33 -41.67
C SER A 516 29.08 -4.20 -40.17
N PHE A 517 28.87 -2.99 -39.66
CA PHE A 517 28.53 -2.72 -38.27
C PHE A 517 27.13 -3.28 -37.93
N GLU A 518 26.13 -3.03 -38.76
CA GLU A 518 24.78 -3.58 -38.62
C GLU A 518 24.76 -5.13 -38.64
N ALA A 519 25.58 -5.80 -39.50
CA ALA A 519 25.71 -7.26 -39.50
C ALA A 519 26.31 -7.80 -38.18
N THR A 520 27.24 -7.07 -37.58
CA THR A 520 27.83 -7.45 -36.28
C THR A 520 26.82 -7.34 -35.15
N ILE A 521 26.02 -6.27 -35.13
CA ILE A 521 24.91 -6.08 -34.16
C ILE A 521 23.90 -7.23 -34.31
N GLU A 522 23.56 -7.61 -35.56
CA GLU A 522 22.65 -8.71 -35.82
C GLU A 522 23.11 -10.04 -35.18
N LYS A 523 24.40 -10.33 -35.31
CA LYS A 523 24.97 -11.55 -34.73
C LYS A 523 24.99 -11.53 -33.21
N LEU A 524 25.27 -10.39 -32.61
CA LEU A 524 25.21 -10.19 -31.15
C LEU A 524 23.78 -10.39 -30.60
N GLU A 525 22.80 -9.83 -31.26
CA GLU A 525 21.40 -9.94 -30.85
C GLU A 525 20.87 -11.39 -30.95
N GLN A 526 21.19 -12.09 -32.05
CA GLN A 526 20.86 -13.53 -32.21
C GLN A 526 21.47 -14.37 -31.09
N THR A 527 22.74 -14.12 -30.74
CA THR A 527 23.42 -14.84 -29.66
C THR A 527 22.77 -14.55 -28.31
N ARG A 528 22.38 -13.31 -28.07
CA ARG A 528 21.67 -12.92 -26.84
C ARG A 528 20.32 -13.60 -26.72
N LEU A 529 19.51 -13.60 -27.77
CA LEU A 529 18.18 -14.23 -27.77
C LEU A 529 18.28 -15.73 -27.43
N LEU A 530 19.32 -16.41 -27.93
CA LEU A 530 19.60 -17.81 -27.59
C LEU A 530 19.93 -17.95 -26.09
N LEU A 531 20.82 -17.11 -25.57
CA LEU A 531 21.20 -17.13 -24.15
C LEU A 531 20.02 -16.82 -23.21
N GLU A 532 19.16 -15.88 -23.59
CA GLU A 532 17.98 -15.50 -22.80
C GLU A 532 16.93 -16.62 -22.78
N LYS A 533 16.74 -17.28 -23.92
CA LYS A 533 15.91 -18.49 -24.01
C LYS A 533 16.44 -19.60 -23.09
N ASP A 534 17.74 -19.89 -23.16
CA ASP A 534 18.38 -20.91 -22.33
C ASP A 534 18.29 -20.56 -20.83
N ARG A 535 18.48 -19.30 -20.49
CA ARG A 535 18.30 -18.80 -19.09
C ARG A 535 16.87 -18.94 -18.60
N SER A 536 15.89 -18.61 -19.44
CA SER A 536 14.47 -18.76 -19.13
C SER A 536 14.09 -20.24 -18.91
N GLU A 537 14.59 -21.14 -19.77
CA GLU A 537 14.37 -22.57 -19.62
C GLU A 537 15.05 -23.13 -18.36
N ALA A 538 16.27 -22.68 -18.07
CA ALA A 538 16.99 -23.07 -16.85
C ALA A 538 16.23 -22.59 -15.57
N ALA A 539 15.74 -21.37 -15.57
CA ALA A 539 14.95 -20.83 -14.46
C ALA A 539 13.63 -21.59 -14.24
N LYS A 540 12.95 -22.00 -15.32
CA LYS A 540 11.75 -22.85 -15.24
C LYS A 540 12.06 -24.21 -14.65
N LYS A 541 13.16 -24.85 -15.10
CA LYS A 541 13.60 -26.14 -14.59
C LYS A 541 14.00 -26.07 -13.11
N LEU A 542 14.66 -24.99 -12.70
CA LEU A 542 15.02 -24.75 -11.31
C LEU A 542 13.79 -24.64 -10.42
N ARG A 543 12.82 -23.81 -10.79
CA ARG A 543 11.53 -23.71 -10.07
C ARG A 543 10.84 -25.05 -9.93
N GLN A 544 10.79 -25.82 -11.02
CA GLN A 544 10.15 -27.14 -11.02
C GLN A 544 10.89 -28.12 -10.12
N ALA A 545 12.22 -28.05 -10.07
CA ALA A 545 13.04 -28.86 -9.16
C ALA A 545 12.80 -28.47 -7.69
N GLU A 546 12.70 -27.17 -7.37
CA GLU A 546 12.39 -26.68 -6.02
C GLU A 546 10.99 -27.12 -5.55
N GLU A 547 9.99 -27.04 -6.43
CA GLU A 547 8.63 -27.50 -6.11
C GLU A 547 8.59 -29.01 -5.88
N ASN A 548 9.30 -29.78 -6.70
CA ASN A 548 9.40 -31.23 -6.54
C ASN A 548 10.13 -31.60 -5.25
N ALA A 549 11.21 -30.86 -4.90
CA ALA A 549 11.92 -31.07 -3.65
C ALA A 549 11.02 -30.80 -2.43
N LYS A 550 10.23 -29.73 -2.46
CA LYS A 550 9.23 -29.41 -1.40
C LYS A 550 8.18 -30.51 -1.26
N LYS A 551 7.64 -31.01 -2.39
CA LYS A 551 6.68 -32.13 -2.39
C LYS A 551 7.29 -33.42 -1.85
N ALA A 552 8.53 -33.74 -2.24
CA ALA A 552 9.24 -34.90 -1.74
C ALA A 552 9.51 -34.82 -0.23
N ALA A 553 9.90 -33.63 0.28
CA ALA A 553 10.10 -33.40 1.71
C ALA A 553 8.80 -33.56 2.51
N PHE A 554 7.68 -33.02 1.98
CA PHE A 554 6.37 -33.18 2.60
C PHE A 554 5.92 -34.66 2.66
N LEU A 555 6.02 -35.38 1.54
CA LEU A 555 5.67 -36.80 1.47
C LEU A 555 6.54 -37.65 2.40
N LYS A 556 7.83 -37.33 2.51
CA LYS A 556 8.74 -38.00 3.42
C LYS A 556 8.32 -37.83 4.89
N ALA A 557 8.02 -36.60 5.29
CA ALA A 557 7.53 -36.29 6.63
C ALA A 557 6.18 -37.00 6.94
N GLU A 558 5.27 -37.05 5.97
CA GLU A 558 3.98 -37.76 6.11
C GLU A 558 4.21 -39.28 6.28
N LEU A 559 5.15 -39.83 5.52
CA LEU A 559 5.49 -41.25 5.58
C LEU A 559 6.13 -41.63 6.93
N GLU A 560 7.01 -40.79 7.47
CA GLU A 560 7.61 -40.94 8.80
C GLU A 560 6.54 -40.96 9.90
N VAL A 561 5.59 -40.05 9.86
CA VAL A 561 4.48 -40.00 10.81
C VAL A 561 3.57 -41.25 10.70
N ARG A 562 3.36 -41.77 9.47
CA ARG A 562 2.58 -42.98 9.26
C ARG A 562 3.29 -44.22 9.79
N LEU A 563 4.61 -44.31 9.59
CA LEU A 563 5.45 -45.39 10.11
C LEU A 563 5.45 -45.40 11.65
N GLU A 564 5.64 -44.24 12.30
CA GLU A 564 5.56 -44.11 13.75
C GLU A 564 4.20 -44.59 14.31
N LYS A 565 3.09 -44.15 13.65
CA LYS A 565 1.76 -44.61 14.06
C LYS A 565 1.53 -46.08 13.86
N ALA A 566 2.08 -46.69 12.80
CA ALA A 566 1.99 -48.13 12.56
C ALA A 566 2.78 -48.93 13.60
N ASP A 567 3.99 -48.45 13.93
CA ASP A 567 4.85 -49.06 14.93
C ASP A 567 4.22 -49.03 16.34
N LEU A 568 3.63 -47.88 16.70
CA LEU A 568 2.90 -47.71 17.96
C LEU A 568 1.65 -48.58 18.04
N ARG A 569 0.92 -48.80 16.94
CA ARG A 569 -0.21 -49.73 16.87
C ARG A 569 0.23 -51.19 17.03
N SER A 570 1.30 -51.56 16.33
CA SER A 570 1.87 -52.91 16.41
C SER A 570 2.32 -53.26 17.84
N LYS A 571 3.00 -52.33 18.55
CA LYS A 571 3.39 -52.47 19.96
C LYS A 571 2.20 -52.63 20.89
N ARG A 572 1.17 -51.82 20.74
CA ARG A 572 -0.05 -51.93 21.56
C ARG A 572 -0.79 -53.26 21.34
N GLU A 573 -0.85 -53.72 20.11
CA GLU A 573 -1.50 -54.99 19.78
C GLU A 573 -0.71 -56.18 20.35
N ALA A 574 0.63 -56.14 20.28
CA ALA A 574 1.51 -57.16 20.92
C ALA A 574 1.33 -57.20 22.46
N GLU A 575 1.31 -56.02 23.09
CA GLU A 575 1.03 -55.87 24.53
C GLU A 575 -0.34 -56.47 24.91
N ARG A 576 -1.37 -56.18 24.07
CA ARG A 576 -2.72 -56.73 24.31
C ARG A 576 -2.74 -58.25 24.24
N ILE A 577 -2.13 -58.82 23.19
CA ILE A 577 -2.07 -60.29 23.02
C ILE A 577 -1.32 -60.96 24.18
N ILE A 578 -0.23 -60.35 24.67
CA ILE A 578 0.50 -60.87 25.85
C ILE A 578 -0.35 -60.79 27.12
N SER A 579 -1.05 -59.70 27.32
CA SER A 579 -1.96 -59.54 28.47
C SER A 579 -3.10 -60.57 28.47
N GLU A 580 -3.73 -60.81 27.33
CA GLU A 580 -4.79 -61.80 27.17
C GLU A 580 -4.25 -63.22 27.39
N ALA A 581 -3.06 -63.52 26.86
CA ALA A 581 -2.41 -64.83 27.11
C ALA A 581 -2.07 -65.06 28.58
N ARG A 582 -1.65 -64.00 29.29
CA ARG A 582 -1.33 -64.03 30.71
C ARG A 582 -2.58 -64.27 31.60
N GLU A 583 -3.68 -63.56 31.29
CA GLU A 583 -4.96 -63.73 31.94
C GLU A 583 -5.52 -65.13 31.74
N THR A 584 -5.42 -65.67 30.52
CA THR A 584 -5.81 -67.04 30.20
C THR A 584 -4.97 -68.06 30.94
N ALA A 585 -3.65 -67.86 31.01
CA ALA A 585 -2.73 -68.74 31.77
C ALA A 585 -3.04 -68.70 33.30
N GLU A 586 -3.31 -67.48 33.84
CA GLU A 586 -3.68 -67.35 35.27
C GLU A 586 -5.03 -67.94 35.58
N ALA A 587 -6.03 -67.86 34.69
CA ALA A 587 -7.29 -68.55 34.85
C ALA A 587 -7.13 -70.06 34.87
N THR A 588 -6.32 -70.60 33.92
CA THR A 588 -6.02 -72.05 33.87
C THR A 588 -5.26 -72.49 35.11
N PHE A 589 -4.36 -71.66 35.65
CA PHE A 589 -3.67 -71.98 36.90
C PHE A 589 -4.63 -72.00 38.10
N ARG A 590 -5.61 -71.15 38.14
CA ARG A 590 -6.66 -71.13 39.20
C ARG A 590 -7.54 -72.41 39.13
N GLU A 591 -7.93 -72.79 37.91
CA GLU A 591 -8.68 -74.04 37.71
C GLU A 591 -7.84 -75.29 38.14
N LEU A 592 -6.55 -75.34 37.82
CA LEU A 592 -5.64 -76.39 38.26
C LEU A 592 -5.46 -76.38 39.77
N ASP A 593 -5.37 -75.21 40.42
CA ASP A 593 -5.25 -75.14 41.89
C ASP A 593 -6.59 -75.61 42.61
N ASP A 594 -7.76 -75.31 41.97
CA ASP A 594 -9.06 -75.77 42.46
C ASP A 594 -9.25 -77.26 42.23
N MET A 595 -8.78 -77.89 41.13
CA MET A 595 -8.75 -79.35 40.93
C MET A 595 -7.81 -80.03 41.92
N ARG A 596 -6.64 -79.42 42.23
CA ARG A 596 -5.68 -79.89 43.21
C ARG A 596 -6.27 -79.92 44.65
N ARG A 597 -7.11 -78.92 45.00
CA ARG A 597 -7.81 -78.88 46.30
C ARG A 597 -8.86 -80.04 46.46
N ARG A 598 -9.28 -80.65 45.34
CA ARG A 598 -10.25 -81.77 45.31
C ARG A 598 -9.59 -83.14 45.19
N ALA A 599 -8.24 -83.20 44.81
CA ALA A 599 -7.50 -84.46 44.65
C ALA A 599 -6.50 -84.66 45.81
N ASN A 600 -6.54 -85.75 46.51
CA ASN A 600 -5.75 -86.08 47.75
C ASN A 600 -4.54 -86.97 47.44
N GLU A 601 -3.60 -86.67 46.54
CA GLU A 601 -2.43 -87.36 46.24
C GLU A 601 -1.18 -86.48 46.13
N GLU A 602 -0.14 -86.69 46.93
CA GLU A 602 1.08 -85.88 47.10
C GLU A 602 2.03 -85.91 45.87
N GLU A 603 2.05 -86.95 45.07
CA GLU A 603 2.98 -87.06 43.90
C GLU A 603 2.59 -86.16 42.68
N ASP A 604 1.33 -85.88 42.50
CA ASP A 604 0.94 -85.04 41.37
C ASP A 604 1.17 -83.52 41.66
N THR A 605 1.37 -83.18 42.92
CA THR A 605 1.59 -81.80 43.36
C THR A 605 2.96 -81.25 42.94
N GLN A 606 4.00 -82.15 42.93
CA GLN A 606 5.34 -81.69 42.51
C GLN A 606 5.44 -81.47 41.01
N ARG A 607 4.84 -82.31 40.19
CA ARG A 607 4.80 -82.19 38.72
C ARG A 607 4.01 -80.95 38.27
N ILE A 608 2.94 -80.62 38.91
CA ILE A 608 2.11 -79.39 38.61
C ILE A 608 2.91 -78.16 38.98
N ASN A 609 3.63 -78.11 40.08
CA ASN A 609 4.44 -76.94 40.48
C ASN A 609 5.66 -76.75 39.56
N GLU A 610 6.27 -77.83 39.08
CA GLU A 610 7.34 -77.76 38.09
C GLU A 610 6.84 -77.23 36.72
N ALA A 611 5.71 -77.73 36.25
CA ALA A 611 5.06 -77.22 35.00
C ALA A 611 4.66 -75.75 35.10
N ARG A 612 4.14 -75.37 36.27
CA ARG A 612 3.77 -73.94 36.55
C ARG A 612 5.02 -73.04 36.55
N SER A 613 6.09 -73.48 37.14
CA SER A 613 7.38 -72.79 37.22
C SER A 613 8.04 -72.66 35.82
N GLN A 614 7.95 -73.68 35.00
CA GLN A 614 8.42 -73.67 33.62
C GLN A 614 7.59 -72.73 32.70
N LEU A 615 6.29 -72.74 32.83
CA LEU A 615 5.40 -71.87 32.04
C LEU A 615 5.60 -70.39 32.41
N ARG A 616 5.74 -70.05 33.71
CA ARG A 616 6.10 -68.73 34.17
C ARG A 616 7.46 -68.23 33.61
N ARG A 617 8.47 -69.14 33.64
CA ARG A 617 9.78 -68.83 33.06
C ARG A 617 9.70 -68.55 31.55
N ARG A 618 8.94 -69.34 30.78
CA ARG A 618 8.74 -69.16 29.34
C ARG A 618 7.96 -67.87 29.02
N LEU A 619 6.96 -67.55 29.82
CA LEU A 619 6.21 -66.26 29.65
C LEU A 619 7.13 -65.07 29.92
N ASN A 620 7.85 -65.02 30.99
CA ASN A 620 8.78 -63.97 31.34
C ASN A 620 9.96 -63.85 30.34
N GLN A 621 10.44 -64.98 29.78
CA GLN A 621 11.46 -65.02 28.77
C GLN A 621 10.94 -64.40 27.44
N LYS A 622 9.73 -64.71 26.99
CA LYS A 622 9.08 -64.16 25.82
C LYS A 622 8.78 -62.70 25.98
N GLU A 623 8.35 -62.26 27.18
CA GLU A 623 8.17 -60.82 27.47
C GLU A 623 9.51 -60.06 27.43
N GLY A 624 10.63 -60.70 27.90
CA GLY A 624 11.96 -60.14 27.84
C GLY A 624 12.48 -59.98 26.38
N GLU A 625 12.23 -61.01 25.54
CA GLU A 625 12.58 -61.00 24.13
C GLU A 625 11.84 -59.91 23.36
N LEU A 626 10.55 -59.76 23.58
CA LEU A 626 9.75 -58.69 22.96
C LEU A 626 10.10 -57.25 23.42
N ARG A 627 10.55 -57.10 24.69
CA ARG A 627 11.07 -55.82 25.17
C ARG A 627 12.45 -55.49 24.60
N GLN A 628 13.29 -56.44 24.27
CA GLN A 628 14.61 -56.24 23.61
C GLN A 628 14.47 -55.96 22.14
N GLU A 629 13.52 -56.57 21.43
CA GLU A 629 13.21 -56.24 20.02
C GLU A 629 12.58 -54.87 19.85
N SER A 630 12.05 -54.25 20.93
CA SER A 630 11.43 -52.93 20.94
C SER A 630 12.41 -51.78 21.20
N ALA A 631 13.71 -52.00 21.31
CA ALA A 631 14.69 -50.92 21.37
C ALA A 631 14.78 -50.20 20.02
N PRO A 632 14.69 -48.84 19.96
CA PRO A 632 14.78 -48.13 18.68
C PRO A 632 16.11 -48.44 18.02
N LEU A 633 16.06 -48.89 16.77
CA LEU A 633 17.21 -48.98 15.89
C LEU A 633 17.85 -47.56 15.78
N PRO A 634 19.18 -47.44 15.88
CA PRO A 634 19.84 -46.17 15.66
C PRO A 634 19.48 -45.68 14.26
N ALA A 635 19.05 -44.40 14.17
CA ALA A 635 18.69 -43.75 12.91
C ALA A 635 19.84 -43.91 11.90
N PRO A 636 19.60 -44.25 10.62
CA PRO A 636 20.64 -44.37 9.63
C PRO A 636 21.38 -43.04 9.48
N GLU A 637 22.68 -43.03 9.76
CA GLU A 637 23.54 -41.86 9.53
C GLU A 637 23.43 -41.48 8.05
N GLN A 638 23.11 -40.21 7.79
CA GLN A 638 22.98 -39.67 6.43
C GLN A 638 24.36 -39.74 5.74
N THR A 639 24.57 -40.67 4.85
CA THR A 639 25.75 -40.74 4.01
C THR A 639 25.55 -39.82 2.81
N SER A 640 26.43 -38.82 2.66
CA SER A 640 26.37 -37.95 1.47
C SER A 640 27.21 -38.61 0.35
N SER A 641 26.71 -38.60 -0.87
CA SER A 641 27.40 -39.13 -2.06
C SER A 641 28.41 -38.17 -2.71
N ARG A 642 28.71 -37.04 -2.06
CA ARG A 642 29.67 -36.06 -2.56
C ARG A 642 31.13 -36.46 -2.28
N PRO A 643 32.12 -36.05 -3.08
CA PRO A 643 33.53 -36.22 -2.78
C PRO A 643 33.91 -35.58 -1.44
N ALA A 644 34.74 -36.27 -0.67
CA ALA A 644 35.22 -35.75 0.61
C ALA A 644 36.19 -34.58 0.40
N ALA A 645 36.01 -33.53 1.20
CA ALA A 645 36.81 -32.30 1.19
C ALA A 645 37.51 -32.08 2.53
N ALA A 646 38.55 -31.29 2.58
CA ALA A 646 39.23 -30.96 3.83
C ALA A 646 38.29 -30.37 4.87
N GLY A 647 38.26 -30.95 6.09
CA GLY A 647 37.35 -30.62 7.18
C GLY A 647 36.10 -31.49 7.27
N ASP A 648 35.87 -32.41 6.33
CA ASP A 648 34.75 -33.35 6.44
C ASP A 648 35.07 -34.51 7.42
N THR A 649 34.04 -35.00 8.11
CA THR A 649 34.14 -36.24 8.88
C THR A 649 33.75 -37.41 7.99
N VAL A 650 34.67 -38.36 7.83
CA VAL A 650 34.51 -39.52 6.95
C VAL A 650 34.64 -40.82 7.73
N GLN A 651 34.02 -41.87 7.24
CA GLN A 651 34.17 -43.22 7.76
C GLN A 651 34.94 -44.09 6.75
N LEU A 652 36.02 -44.70 7.18
CA LEU A 652 36.77 -45.67 6.36
C LEU A 652 35.96 -46.97 6.20
N LYS A 653 35.68 -47.34 4.95
CA LYS A 653 34.93 -48.57 4.63
C LYS A 653 35.59 -49.85 5.13
N SER A 654 36.92 -49.88 5.12
CA SER A 654 37.72 -51.08 5.51
C SER A 654 37.78 -51.32 7.01
N MET A 655 37.69 -50.27 7.85
CA MET A 655 37.90 -50.33 9.29
C MET A 655 36.72 -49.86 10.12
N GLY A 656 35.72 -49.27 9.48
CA GLY A 656 34.54 -48.70 10.17
C GLY A 656 34.85 -47.50 11.09
N MET A 657 36.10 -46.99 11.08
CA MET A 657 36.53 -45.87 11.93
C MET A 657 36.16 -44.53 11.35
N LYS A 658 35.76 -43.58 12.22
CA LYS A 658 35.54 -42.19 11.86
C LYS A 658 36.85 -41.40 11.90
N ALA A 659 37.11 -40.59 10.87
CA ALA A 659 38.30 -39.75 10.74
C ALA A 659 37.94 -38.40 10.12
N GLU A 660 38.71 -37.37 10.44
CA GLU A 660 38.57 -36.03 9.85
C GLU A 660 39.53 -35.89 8.65
N VAL A 661 39.06 -35.34 7.55
CA VAL A 661 39.88 -35.04 6.37
C VAL A 661 40.71 -33.79 6.65
N VAL A 662 42.03 -33.97 6.78
CA VAL A 662 42.94 -32.85 7.03
C VAL A 662 43.28 -32.09 5.74
N SER A 663 43.56 -32.84 4.68
CA SER A 663 43.86 -32.28 3.36
C SER A 663 43.59 -33.28 2.23
N VAL A 664 43.36 -32.77 1.05
CA VAL A 664 43.25 -33.56 -0.19
C VAL A 664 44.52 -33.29 -1.00
N ASN A 665 45.24 -34.35 -1.35
CA ASN A 665 46.48 -34.30 -2.13
C ASN A 665 46.19 -34.08 -3.63
N THR A 666 47.18 -33.65 -4.39
CA THR A 666 47.08 -33.41 -5.85
C THR A 666 46.83 -34.70 -6.66
N ASP A 667 47.08 -35.87 -6.09
CA ASP A 667 46.82 -37.19 -6.67
C ASP A 667 45.39 -37.74 -6.32
N GLY A 668 44.58 -36.96 -5.60
CA GLY A 668 43.23 -37.36 -5.18
C GLY A 668 43.20 -38.22 -3.91
N SER A 669 44.30 -38.49 -3.23
CA SER A 669 44.33 -39.16 -1.93
C SER A 669 43.98 -38.20 -0.80
N LEU A 670 43.37 -38.71 0.27
CA LEU A 670 42.92 -37.95 1.43
C LEU A 670 43.84 -38.21 2.61
N ASN A 671 44.34 -37.18 3.24
CA ASN A 671 45.01 -37.30 4.54
C ASN A 671 43.96 -37.16 5.64
N LEU A 672 43.82 -38.26 6.39
CA LEU A 672 42.81 -38.41 7.43
C LEU A 672 43.45 -38.41 8.81
N ARG A 673 42.74 -37.81 9.80
CA ARG A 673 43.10 -37.88 11.22
C ARG A 673 42.04 -38.64 12.00
N ALA A 674 42.44 -39.79 12.54
CA ALA A 674 41.59 -40.56 13.45
C ALA A 674 42.19 -40.51 14.85
N GLY A 675 41.75 -39.56 15.70
CA GLY A 675 42.34 -39.31 17.00
C GLY A 675 43.81 -38.84 16.90
N ILE A 676 44.76 -39.63 17.37
CA ILE A 676 46.22 -39.36 17.31
C ILE A 676 46.90 -39.97 16.09
N MET A 677 46.20 -40.73 15.27
CA MET A 677 46.74 -41.40 14.08
C MET A 677 46.43 -40.65 12.80
N ASN A 678 47.44 -40.45 11.95
CA ASN A 678 47.28 -39.92 10.61
C ASN A 678 47.27 -41.09 9.61
N LEU A 679 46.28 -41.14 8.74
CA LEU A 679 46.07 -42.19 7.76
C LEU A 679 45.90 -41.54 6.39
N THR A 680 46.31 -42.24 5.33
CA THR A 680 46.05 -41.84 3.96
C THR A 680 45.10 -42.85 3.33
N ALA A 681 43.99 -42.37 2.72
CA ALA A 681 43.01 -43.22 2.05
C ALA A 681 42.60 -42.61 0.70
N ARG A 682 42.14 -43.45 -0.21
CA ARG A 682 41.55 -42.95 -1.47
C ARG A 682 40.12 -42.51 -1.27
N GLN A 683 39.66 -41.63 -2.16
CA GLN A 683 38.31 -41.09 -2.14
C GLN A 683 37.21 -42.18 -2.14
N GLU A 684 37.49 -43.33 -2.78
CA GLU A 684 36.57 -44.47 -2.91
C GLU A 684 36.46 -45.31 -1.63
N GLU A 685 37.43 -45.19 -0.73
CA GLU A 685 37.54 -45.97 0.51
C GLU A 685 36.87 -45.32 1.71
N VAL A 686 36.32 -44.11 1.53
CA VAL A 686 35.68 -43.35 2.58
C VAL A 686 34.23 -43.01 2.25
N VAL A 687 33.42 -42.83 3.30
CA VAL A 687 32.04 -42.33 3.21
C VAL A 687 31.97 -41.09 4.06
N VAL A 688 31.48 -39.97 3.47
CA VAL A 688 31.33 -38.72 4.19
C VAL A 688 30.12 -38.81 5.12
N LEU A 689 30.33 -38.60 6.41
CA LEU A 689 29.30 -38.64 7.44
C LEU A 689 28.79 -37.22 7.75
N GLU A 690 29.68 -36.25 7.93
CA GLU A 690 29.38 -34.85 8.18
C GLU A 690 30.30 -33.95 7.35
N GLY A 691 29.75 -32.91 6.71
CA GLY A 691 30.53 -31.92 6.02
C GLY A 691 30.64 -30.64 6.83
N VAL A 692 31.81 -29.99 6.83
CA VAL A 692 31.94 -28.62 7.29
C VAL A 692 31.10 -27.76 6.38
N ALA A 693 29.92 -27.32 6.86
CA ALA A 693 29.22 -26.20 6.26
C ALA A 693 30.18 -25.00 6.30
N ALA A 694 30.61 -24.54 5.14
CA ALA A 694 31.40 -23.33 5.04
C ALA A 694 30.73 -22.26 5.89
N LYS A 695 31.38 -21.80 6.95
CA LYS A 695 30.98 -20.63 7.71
C LYS A 695 31.15 -19.41 6.79
N THR A 696 30.24 -19.22 5.85
CA THR A 696 30.00 -17.90 5.33
C THR A 696 29.55 -17.05 6.50
N LYS A 697 30.34 -16.03 6.80
CA LYS A 697 29.93 -14.95 7.66
C LYS A 697 28.57 -14.47 7.14
N LYS A 698 27.51 -14.82 7.86
CA LYS A 698 26.23 -14.15 7.71
C LYS A 698 26.46 -12.72 8.17
N SER A 699 26.74 -11.82 7.22
CA SER A 699 26.28 -10.47 7.37
C SER A 699 24.78 -10.58 7.56
N ALA A 700 24.26 -10.00 8.61
CA ALA A 700 22.85 -9.87 8.85
C ALA A 700 22.26 -8.93 7.78
N ALA A 701 22.06 -9.45 6.58
CA ALA A 701 21.07 -8.90 5.69
C ALA A 701 19.73 -9.44 6.23
N ALA A 702 19.02 -8.57 6.92
CA ALA A 702 17.63 -8.79 7.21
C ALA A 702 16.96 -9.11 5.88
N SER A 703 16.50 -10.35 5.72
CA SER A 703 15.63 -10.71 4.63
C SER A 703 14.38 -9.85 4.78
N SER A 704 14.25 -8.83 3.94
CA SER A 704 12.98 -8.20 3.67
C SER A 704 12.11 -9.27 3.00
N ALA A 705 11.47 -10.09 3.83
CA ALA A 705 10.35 -10.85 3.38
C ALA A 705 9.34 -9.82 2.85
N SER A 706 8.97 -9.91 1.59
CA SER A 706 7.89 -9.15 1.02
C SER A 706 6.71 -9.21 2.00
N LEU A 707 6.44 -8.10 2.68
CA LEU A 707 5.29 -7.98 3.57
C LEU A 707 4.04 -8.11 2.70
N ARG A 708 3.55 -9.32 2.57
CA ARG A 708 2.19 -9.55 2.08
C ARG A 708 1.27 -8.90 3.09
N ALA A 709 0.45 -7.94 2.63
CA ALA A 709 -0.62 -7.37 3.42
C ALA A 709 -1.39 -8.50 4.12
N ALA A 710 -1.69 -8.33 5.40
CA ALA A 710 -2.54 -9.27 6.13
C ALA A 710 -3.83 -9.45 5.33
N PRO A 711 -4.41 -10.65 5.25
CA PRO A 711 -5.64 -10.87 4.50
C PRO A 711 -6.73 -9.97 5.10
N VAL A 712 -7.16 -8.97 4.31
CA VAL A 712 -8.27 -8.09 4.70
C VAL A 712 -9.54 -8.92 4.65
N ALA A 713 -10.30 -8.93 5.75
CA ALA A 713 -11.59 -9.61 5.79
C ALA A 713 -12.52 -9.03 4.70
N SER A 714 -13.33 -9.87 4.06
CA SER A 714 -14.30 -9.46 3.04
C SER A 714 -15.53 -8.73 3.62
N GLU A 715 -15.65 -8.65 4.96
CA GLU A 715 -16.76 -8.00 5.64
C GLU A 715 -16.31 -7.26 6.90
N ILE A 716 -17.06 -6.21 7.25
CA ILE A 716 -16.90 -5.45 8.51
C ILE A 716 -18.25 -5.34 9.21
N ASP A 717 -18.27 -5.52 10.53
CA ASP A 717 -19.45 -5.37 11.38
C ASP A 717 -19.39 -4.05 12.17
N LEU A 718 -20.36 -3.18 11.91
CA LEU A 718 -20.47 -1.85 12.52
C LEU A 718 -21.63 -1.76 13.53
N ARG A 719 -22.27 -2.88 13.84
CA ARG A 719 -23.41 -2.89 14.76
C ARG A 719 -23.00 -2.48 16.17
N GLY A 720 -23.75 -1.58 16.75
CA GLY A 720 -23.50 -1.05 18.11
C GLY A 720 -22.53 0.12 18.16
N MET A 721 -21.97 0.56 17.04
CA MET A 721 -21.13 1.77 16.96
C MET A 721 -21.98 3.03 16.83
N GLU A 722 -21.46 4.17 17.28
CA GLU A 722 -22.05 5.47 16.99
C GLU A 722 -21.85 5.82 15.51
N SER A 723 -22.77 6.63 14.92
CA SER A 723 -22.77 6.92 13.48
C SER A 723 -21.45 7.51 12.98
N ILE A 724 -20.80 8.37 13.77
CA ILE A 724 -19.52 9.00 13.41
C ILE A 724 -18.39 7.98 13.43
N GLU A 725 -18.33 7.18 14.49
CA GLU A 725 -17.34 6.13 14.65
C GLU A 725 -17.46 5.06 13.56
N ALA A 726 -18.68 4.67 13.23
CA ALA A 726 -18.97 3.71 12.18
C ALA A 726 -18.57 4.19 10.80
N VAL A 727 -18.74 5.49 10.49
CA VAL A 727 -18.29 6.09 9.23
C VAL A 727 -16.77 6.04 9.12
N LEU A 728 -16.04 6.40 10.18
CA LEU A 728 -14.58 6.34 10.22
C LEU A 728 -14.05 4.91 10.08
N ALA A 729 -14.69 3.95 10.76
CA ALA A 729 -14.35 2.53 10.66
C ALA A 729 -14.59 1.99 9.25
N ALA A 730 -15.71 2.35 8.63
CA ALA A 730 -16.05 1.95 7.27
C ALA A 730 -15.09 2.56 6.24
N GLU A 731 -14.72 3.83 6.37
CA GLU A 731 -13.78 4.51 5.48
C GLU A 731 -12.39 3.84 5.54
N ARG A 732 -11.87 3.62 6.73
CA ARG A 732 -10.63 2.89 6.95
C ARG A 732 -10.67 1.47 6.37
N TYR A 733 -11.78 0.77 6.54
CA TYR A 733 -11.97 -0.56 6.00
C TYR A 733 -11.98 -0.57 4.46
N ILE A 734 -12.64 0.39 3.81
CA ILE A 734 -12.64 0.55 2.34
C ILE A 734 -11.22 0.79 1.84
N ASP A 735 -10.45 1.67 2.47
CA ASP A 735 -9.05 1.91 2.09
C ASP A 735 -8.20 0.63 2.19
N ASN A 736 -8.36 -0.14 3.27
CA ASN A 736 -7.68 -1.41 3.45
C ASN A 736 -8.11 -2.46 2.41
N ALA A 737 -9.40 -2.51 2.09
CA ALA A 737 -9.94 -3.42 1.09
C ALA A 737 -9.41 -3.12 -0.33
N VAL A 738 -9.27 -1.85 -0.67
CA VAL A 738 -8.65 -1.40 -1.93
C VAL A 738 -7.17 -1.80 -1.96
N MET A 739 -6.43 -1.60 -0.87
CA MET A 739 -5.03 -2.04 -0.76
C MET A 739 -4.90 -3.56 -0.86
N GLY A 740 -5.86 -4.31 -0.27
CA GLY A 740 -5.97 -5.75 -0.37
C GLY A 740 -6.47 -6.26 -1.74
N ARG A 741 -6.74 -5.35 -2.70
CA ARG A 741 -7.25 -5.66 -4.05
C ARG A 741 -8.57 -6.44 -4.04
N LEU A 742 -9.40 -6.23 -3.02
CA LEU A 742 -10.74 -6.81 -2.97
C LEU A 742 -11.64 -6.09 -4.00
N LYS A 743 -12.39 -6.87 -4.76
CA LYS A 743 -13.34 -6.32 -5.75
C LYS A 743 -14.69 -5.99 -5.13
N THR A 744 -15.08 -6.73 -4.10
CA THR A 744 -16.38 -6.58 -3.44
C THR A 744 -16.19 -6.78 -1.94
N VAL A 745 -16.83 -5.94 -1.14
CA VAL A 745 -16.80 -6.00 0.32
C VAL A 745 -18.19 -5.79 0.90
N THR A 746 -18.39 -6.25 2.12
CA THR A 746 -19.69 -6.25 2.81
C THR A 746 -19.59 -5.41 4.09
N ILE A 747 -20.52 -4.47 4.27
CA ILE A 747 -20.61 -3.64 5.48
C ILE A 747 -21.91 -3.97 6.22
N ILE A 748 -21.81 -4.48 7.44
CA ILE A 748 -22.92 -4.89 8.28
C ILE A 748 -23.22 -3.76 9.27
N HIS A 749 -24.35 -3.08 9.10
CA HIS A 749 -24.79 -1.96 9.94
C HIS A 749 -26.08 -2.27 10.74
N GLY A 750 -26.69 -3.44 10.51
CA GLY A 750 -27.88 -3.87 11.19
C GLY A 750 -29.20 -3.28 10.64
N LYS A 751 -30.32 -3.81 11.15
CA LYS A 751 -31.68 -3.43 10.74
C LYS A 751 -32.35 -2.39 11.67
N GLY A 752 -31.59 -1.66 12.54
CA GLY A 752 -32.12 -0.71 13.52
C GLY A 752 -32.80 0.52 12.91
N THR A 753 -32.71 1.68 13.55
CA THR A 753 -33.39 2.95 13.14
C THR A 753 -33.00 3.45 11.75
N GLY A 754 -31.98 2.91 11.13
CA GLY A 754 -31.47 3.29 9.82
C GLY A 754 -30.43 4.42 9.82
N ALA A 755 -30.17 5.05 10.95
CA ALA A 755 -29.20 6.15 11.07
C ALA A 755 -27.79 5.71 10.63
N LEU A 756 -27.33 4.57 11.11
CA LEU A 756 -26.03 4.00 10.75
C LEU A 756 -25.94 3.68 9.24
N ARG A 757 -27.01 3.10 8.69
CA ARG A 757 -27.10 2.79 7.26
C ARG A 757 -27.01 4.06 6.42
N SER A 758 -27.75 5.11 6.78
CA SER A 758 -27.74 6.40 6.06
C SER A 758 -26.35 7.01 6.09
N ALA A 759 -25.71 7.09 7.26
CA ALA A 759 -24.38 7.67 7.43
C ALA A 759 -23.32 6.91 6.60
N VAL A 760 -23.34 5.58 6.61
CA VAL A 760 -22.42 4.73 5.82
C VAL A 760 -22.68 4.92 4.32
N GLN A 761 -23.92 4.96 3.87
CA GLN A 761 -24.25 5.16 2.46
C GLN A 761 -23.87 6.56 1.95
N ASP A 762 -23.99 7.59 2.77
CA ASP A 762 -23.56 8.95 2.43
C ASP A 762 -22.04 9.06 2.32
N MET A 763 -21.29 8.37 3.17
CA MET A 763 -19.84 8.23 3.06
C MET A 763 -19.46 7.50 1.76
N LEU A 764 -20.10 6.35 1.45
CA LEU A 764 -19.84 5.57 0.25
C LEU A 764 -20.08 6.35 -1.05
N ARG A 765 -21.10 7.24 -1.09
CA ARG A 765 -21.36 8.13 -2.24
C ARG A 765 -20.22 9.11 -2.50
N ARG A 766 -19.52 9.54 -1.45
CA ARG A 766 -18.42 10.52 -1.52
C ARG A 766 -17.05 9.85 -1.75
N ASN A 767 -16.93 8.55 -1.46
CA ASN A 767 -15.67 7.84 -1.55
C ASN A 767 -15.32 7.50 -3.00
N LYS A 768 -14.19 8.01 -3.49
CA LYS A 768 -13.72 7.85 -4.88
C LYS A 768 -13.35 6.42 -5.25
N SER A 769 -13.03 5.58 -4.29
CA SER A 769 -12.63 4.19 -4.47
C SER A 769 -13.82 3.24 -4.65
N VAL A 770 -15.03 3.72 -4.37
CA VAL A 770 -16.27 2.96 -4.53
C VAL A 770 -16.78 3.10 -5.97
N LYS A 771 -17.03 1.98 -6.62
CA LYS A 771 -17.62 1.93 -7.96
C LYS A 771 -19.15 1.95 -7.88
N SER A 772 -19.72 1.10 -7.05
CA SER A 772 -21.14 1.02 -6.80
C SER A 772 -21.42 0.37 -5.43
N PHE A 773 -22.61 0.60 -4.87
CA PHE A 773 -23.05 -0.11 -3.68
C PHE A 773 -24.55 -0.39 -3.75
N ARG A 774 -24.98 -1.47 -3.09
CA ARG A 774 -26.37 -1.87 -2.99
C ARG A 774 -26.69 -2.48 -1.61
N LEU A 775 -27.93 -2.55 -1.25
CA LEU A 775 -28.35 -3.33 -0.09
C LEU A 775 -28.19 -4.84 -0.36
N GLY A 776 -28.00 -5.62 0.69
CA GLY A 776 -27.93 -7.06 0.61
C GLY A 776 -29.21 -7.66 0.05
N ARG A 777 -29.10 -8.79 -0.65
CA ARG A 777 -30.24 -9.59 -1.15
C ARG A 777 -30.67 -10.60 -0.09
N PHE A 778 -31.74 -11.33 -0.37
CA PHE A 778 -32.19 -12.44 0.46
C PHE A 778 -31.04 -13.46 0.64
N GLY A 779 -30.66 -13.74 1.87
CA GLY A 779 -29.49 -14.55 2.23
C GLY A 779 -28.18 -13.79 2.45
N GLU A 780 -28.07 -12.51 2.04
CA GLU A 780 -26.90 -11.63 2.27
C GLU A 780 -27.07 -10.66 3.46
N GLY A 781 -28.15 -10.79 4.25
CA GLY A 781 -28.46 -9.91 5.39
C GLY A 781 -29.45 -8.78 5.08
N GLU A 782 -30.00 -8.71 3.85
CA GLU A 782 -31.06 -7.79 3.38
C GLU A 782 -30.79 -6.31 3.71
N SER A 783 -31.74 -5.61 4.34
CA SER A 783 -31.65 -4.19 4.69
C SER A 783 -30.67 -3.87 5.81
N GLY A 784 -30.07 -4.88 6.47
CA GLY A 784 -29.06 -4.74 7.52
C GLY A 784 -27.61 -4.69 7.01
N VAL A 785 -27.41 -4.83 5.71
CA VAL A 785 -26.10 -4.97 5.09
C VAL A 785 -26.02 -4.12 3.82
N THR A 786 -24.88 -3.51 3.57
CA THR A 786 -24.55 -2.83 2.31
C THR A 786 -23.36 -3.55 1.65
N VAL A 787 -23.59 -4.05 0.44
CA VAL A 787 -22.55 -4.66 -0.40
C VAL A 787 -21.95 -3.59 -1.29
N VAL A 788 -20.62 -3.43 -1.26
CA VAL A 788 -19.88 -2.36 -1.94
C VAL A 788 -18.97 -2.98 -2.99
N GLU A 789 -19.04 -2.50 -4.21
CA GLU A 789 -18.14 -2.84 -5.31
C GLU A 789 -17.06 -1.75 -5.41
N LEU A 790 -15.79 -2.14 -5.31
CA LEU A 790 -14.64 -1.25 -5.37
C LEU A 790 -14.13 -1.13 -6.82
N LYS A 791 -13.45 -0.03 -7.10
CA LYS A 791 -12.90 0.24 -8.45
C LYS A 791 -11.67 -0.58 -8.75
#